data_36886ba3d1ca2335ad96b6696d4513f4
#
_entry.id   36886ba3d1ca2335ad96b6696d4513f4
#
_cell.length_a   1.000
_cell.length_b   1.000
_cell.length_c   1.000
_cell.angle_alpha   90.00
_cell.angle_beta   90.00
_cell.angle_gamma   90.00
#
_symmetry.space_group_name_H-M   'P 1'
#
loop_
_entity.id
_entity.type
_entity.pdbx_description
1 polymer ?
#
loop_
_entity_poly.entity_id
_entity_poly.type
_entity_poly.pdbx_seq_one_letter_code
_entity_poly.pdbx_strand_id
1 'polypeptide(L)'
;MKKNLFLSFFLCSLLCVAQNRVSVSPAAPLDRAVSGHYAGWINGGLSIYGGCNFPDVPCADGGQKVYYPRAYGASVQVPGGVVYLGGMDSTASLSECLFINGTDGTSTPFASLPKALDNFAATYHDGTLYVAGGQTDGTPNKDVYSIPFPNKEEGWSIAATLPDECRLQPCVAVQNTAAGHALFVFGGYAPKTEGSEAKVHTDGVYIPVAVLKKGGAIPTQWKRTSPTLALGNNTDSKQEKPLQAIVGSTCSPVGYSHVVFFGGVDHDIFLNAIAGRQDSQYLRHAPEWYKFRKDVLTYHTITDSWGLLPGDSLLARAGACLTPEVGGKGWSYSGGELMPGVRSTDVTHVEVSNDKSFGWLNWTVLTLYLIGMLGMGIYFMRKENGADDFFKGGGRIPWWAAGISIYATMLSAITYMTIPAKSYTTDWTYYPMLWMILLVSFPVIKYYLPYFRKLNVTSAYEILEQRFNVFTRMLASTLFCIFMIVRMAIVLYLPSLALTAVTGIDIYLCIILMGLVTIIYCTMGGVEAVIWGDVVQGLILVFGAIFAVIYLAVSTEGGIGGCIDIALDNDKLRLFDWSNSWSQATWWVIILGGLANNLISYTSDQTVIQRYLTTPDEKSAGRGILVNGVMSVFVSVAFYMIGTGLYTFYKTHPVELDITMGQSDAIFPFFMMSQMPAGVAGALIAAIFAATMSTISSNINSVATAFTIDFWKRFRTSTTDSTLVVVARWASVVSGMIGLLLALFMATWDIQSFLDFFNEALGLLTSGLGGLFFIAVFMKRVKGYAALAGFVAGEAVVFWMSEYTDANFLLFGATGMAVSIVTAWLLSLDSYFRKS
;
A
#
# COMPACT_ATOMS: atom_id res chain seq x y z
N MET A 1 -3.70 -13.89 -43.81
CA MET A 1 -4.49 -14.48 -42.70
C MET A 1 -3.83 -14.32 -41.30
N LYS A 2 -2.53 -14.53 -41.08
CA LYS A 2 -1.91 -14.40 -39.75
C LYS A 2 -1.84 -12.96 -39.22
N LYS A 3 -1.73 -11.93 -40.05
CA LYS A 3 -1.76 -10.50 -39.62
C LYS A 3 -3.16 -10.04 -39.17
N ASN A 4 -4.21 -10.55 -39.75
CA ASN A 4 -5.57 -10.18 -39.39
C ASN A 4 -6.06 -10.84 -38.09
N LEU A 5 -5.52 -11.99 -37.69
CA LEU A 5 -5.86 -12.67 -36.45
C LEU A 5 -5.26 -11.91 -35.25
N PHE A 6 -4.04 -11.36 -35.40
CA PHE A 6 -3.38 -10.52 -34.41
C PHE A 6 -4.08 -9.18 -34.25
N LEU A 7 -4.55 -8.59 -35.37
CA LEU A 7 -5.28 -7.33 -35.37
C LEU A 7 -6.71 -7.49 -34.78
N SER A 8 -7.38 -8.63 -35.02
CA SER A 8 -8.67 -8.93 -34.40
C SER A 8 -8.57 -9.18 -32.89
N PHE A 9 -7.49 -9.79 -32.40
CA PHE A 9 -7.20 -9.88 -30.98
C PHE A 9 -6.92 -8.52 -30.34
N PHE A 10 -6.27 -7.62 -31.07
CA PHE A 10 -5.99 -6.25 -30.60
C PHE A 10 -7.25 -5.37 -30.60
N LEU A 11 -8.17 -5.55 -31.56
CA LEU A 11 -9.41 -4.76 -31.65
C LEU A 11 -10.49 -5.21 -30.62
N CYS A 12 -10.44 -6.46 -30.14
CA CYS A 12 -11.31 -6.88 -29.03
C CYS A 12 -10.86 -6.33 -27.66
N SER A 13 -9.63 -5.88 -27.53
CA SER A 13 -9.12 -5.27 -26.31
C SER A 13 -9.59 -3.82 -26.07
N LEU A 14 -10.23 -3.20 -27.05
CA LEU A 14 -10.78 -1.84 -26.98
C LEU A 14 -12.08 -1.71 -26.17
N LEU A 15 -12.59 -2.79 -25.56
CA LEU A 15 -13.92 -2.80 -24.93
C LEU A 15 -13.94 -2.97 -23.40
N CYS A 16 -12.80 -2.99 -22.74
CA CYS A 16 -12.75 -3.09 -21.25
C CYS A 16 -11.66 -2.19 -20.65
N VAL A 17 -11.62 -0.92 -21.00
CA VAL A 17 -10.84 0.03 -20.20
C VAL A 17 -11.66 0.36 -18.97
N ALA A 18 -11.21 -0.04 -17.80
CA ALA A 18 -11.77 0.44 -16.53
C ALA A 18 -11.58 1.95 -16.50
N GLN A 19 -12.68 2.70 -16.59
CA GLN A 19 -12.66 4.16 -16.59
C GLN A 19 -13.18 4.68 -15.26
N ASN A 20 -12.46 5.64 -14.68
CA ASN A 20 -12.99 6.44 -13.60
C ASN A 20 -14.25 7.15 -14.08
N ARG A 21 -15.34 7.00 -13.35
CA ARG A 21 -16.59 7.68 -13.62
C ARG A 21 -16.90 8.65 -12.51
N VAL A 22 -17.22 9.87 -12.88
CA VAL A 22 -17.81 10.87 -11.99
C VAL A 22 -19.31 10.82 -12.20
N SER A 23 -20.04 10.35 -11.22
CA SER A 23 -21.51 10.41 -11.21
C SER A 23 -21.96 11.61 -10.43
N VAL A 24 -22.86 12.38 -11.02
CA VAL A 24 -23.35 13.64 -10.49
C VAL A 24 -24.87 13.58 -10.51
N SER A 25 -25.49 13.82 -9.36
CA SER A 25 -26.95 13.87 -9.27
C SER A 25 -27.40 15.05 -8.40
N PRO A 26 -28.46 15.78 -8.81
CA PRO A 26 -28.98 16.84 -8.00
C PRO A 26 -29.63 16.32 -6.71
N ALA A 27 -29.42 17.05 -5.63
CA ALA A 27 -30.07 16.81 -4.34
C ALA A 27 -31.04 17.97 -4.01
N ALA A 28 -31.67 17.93 -2.85
CA ALA A 28 -32.58 19.01 -2.43
C ALA A 28 -31.80 20.33 -2.36
N PRO A 29 -32.31 21.41 -2.99
CA PRO A 29 -31.63 22.70 -3.00
C PRO A 29 -31.60 23.33 -1.60
N LEU A 30 -30.67 24.25 -1.40
CA LEU A 30 -30.61 25.08 -0.20
C LEU A 30 -31.80 26.07 -0.15
N ASP A 31 -32.23 26.44 1.04
CA ASP A 31 -33.29 27.44 1.26
C ASP A 31 -32.86 28.83 0.76
N ARG A 32 -31.56 29.08 0.63
CA ARG A 32 -31.02 30.33 0.08
C ARG A 32 -29.72 30.11 -0.71
N ALA A 33 -29.53 30.94 -1.70
CA ALA A 33 -28.28 30.94 -2.47
C ALA A 33 -27.14 31.51 -1.62
N VAL A 34 -26.01 30.79 -1.52
CA VAL A 34 -24.85 31.16 -0.70
C VAL A 34 -23.54 30.74 -1.37
N SER A 35 -22.47 31.49 -1.06
CA SER A 35 -21.09 31.09 -1.34
C SER A 35 -20.21 31.38 -0.13
N GLY A 36 -19.08 30.68 -0.02
CA GLY A 36 -18.17 30.78 1.13
C GLY A 36 -18.80 30.37 2.46
N HIS A 37 -19.81 29.52 2.42
CA HIS A 37 -20.52 28.98 3.58
C HIS A 37 -19.74 27.81 4.21
N TYR A 38 -20.15 27.40 5.40
CA TYR A 38 -19.69 26.21 6.09
C TYR A 38 -20.69 25.10 5.89
N ALA A 39 -20.22 23.89 5.72
CA ALA A 39 -21.09 22.72 5.59
C ALA A 39 -20.53 21.53 6.38
N GLY A 40 -21.43 20.67 6.85
CA GLY A 40 -21.07 19.46 7.56
C GLY A 40 -22.18 18.45 7.53
N TRP A 41 -21.81 17.18 7.69
CA TRP A 41 -22.76 16.08 7.78
C TRP A 41 -23.15 15.88 9.24
N ILE A 42 -24.41 16.23 9.58
CA ILE A 42 -24.92 16.26 10.96
C ILE A 42 -26.26 15.54 10.99
N ASN A 43 -26.45 14.64 11.93
CA ASN A 43 -27.68 13.89 12.14
C ASN A 43 -28.20 13.20 10.85
N GLY A 44 -27.27 12.63 10.04
CA GLY A 44 -27.59 11.94 8.79
C GLY A 44 -28.01 12.84 7.63
N GLY A 45 -27.75 14.15 7.72
CA GLY A 45 -28.07 15.13 6.68
C GLY A 45 -27.00 16.21 6.52
N LEU A 46 -27.04 16.91 5.38
CA LEU A 46 -26.18 18.07 5.10
C LEU A 46 -26.70 19.28 5.88
N SER A 47 -25.86 19.86 6.72
CA SER A 47 -26.14 21.09 7.47
C SER A 47 -25.28 22.23 6.92
N ILE A 48 -25.90 23.38 6.68
CA ILE A 48 -25.27 24.57 6.14
C ILE A 48 -25.32 25.71 7.17
N TYR A 49 -24.17 26.40 7.31
CA TYR A 49 -24.07 27.55 8.20
C TYR A 49 -23.31 28.69 7.50
N GLY A 50 -23.78 29.90 7.67
CA GLY A 50 -23.08 31.09 7.17
C GLY A 50 -23.18 31.27 5.66
N GLY A 51 -22.13 31.85 5.10
CA GLY A 51 -22.01 32.24 3.71
C GLY A 51 -22.47 33.68 3.43
N CYS A 52 -22.41 34.07 2.17
CA CYS A 52 -22.80 35.42 1.73
C CYS A 52 -23.57 35.38 0.41
N ASN A 53 -24.35 36.45 0.16
CA ASN A 53 -25.13 36.65 -1.08
C ASN A 53 -25.33 38.14 -1.36
N PHE A 54 -25.95 38.42 -2.51
CA PHE A 54 -26.51 39.71 -2.94
C PHE A 54 -28.02 39.55 -3.10
N PRO A 55 -28.82 39.57 -2.00
CA PRO A 55 -30.23 39.19 -2.04
C PRO A 55 -31.15 40.24 -2.68
N ASP A 56 -30.82 41.50 -2.55
CA ASP A 56 -31.73 42.59 -2.93
C ASP A 56 -31.46 43.13 -4.33
N VAL A 57 -30.20 43.39 -4.63
CA VAL A 57 -29.75 43.95 -5.92
C VAL A 57 -28.57 43.11 -6.41
N PRO A 58 -28.53 42.72 -7.70
CA PRO A 58 -27.40 42.02 -8.25
C PRO A 58 -26.06 42.78 -8.06
N CYS A 59 -24.95 42.04 -7.87
CA CYS A 59 -23.64 42.64 -7.75
C CYS A 59 -23.26 43.53 -8.95
N ALA A 60 -23.67 43.12 -10.16
CA ALA A 60 -23.48 43.87 -11.39
C ALA A 60 -24.17 45.26 -11.43
N ASP A 61 -25.17 45.45 -10.62
CA ASP A 61 -25.97 46.68 -10.50
C ASP A 61 -25.67 47.45 -9.20
N GLY A 62 -24.56 47.12 -8.53
CA GLY A 62 -24.06 47.77 -7.32
C GLY A 62 -24.67 47.25 -6.02
N GLY A 63 -25.25 46.05 -6.03
CA GLY A 63 -25.80 45.42 -4.84
C GLY A 63 -24.79 45.25 -3.72
N GLN A 64 -25.28 45.34 -2.49
CA GLN A 64 -24.43 45.11 -1.29
C GLN A 64 -24.39 43.62 -0.93
N LYS A 65 -23.21 43.16 -0.55
CA LYS A 65 -23.00 41.80 -0.06
C LYS A 65 -23.49 41.64 1.36
N VAL A 66 -24.33 40.66 1.60
CA VAL A 66 -24.85 40.30 2.93
C VAL A 66 -24.17 39.03 3.42
N TYR A 67 -23.72 39.05 4.68
CA TYR A 67 -23.10 37.92 5.38
C TYR A 67 -24.09 37.26 6.33
N TYR A 68 -24.10 35.90 6.44
CA TYR A 68 -25.07 35.10 7.21
C TYR A 68 -24.40 34.16 8.25
N PRO A 69 -24.04 34.55 9.41
CA PRO A 69 -23.42 35.79 9.90
C PRO A 69 -21.98 35.94 9.50
N ARG A 70 -21.32 34.83 9.04
CA ARG A 70 -19.91 34.82 8.59
C ARG A 70 -19.75 34.01 7.29
N ALA A 71 -18.67 34.27 6.55
CA ALA A 71 -18.32 33.55 5.31
C ALA A 71 -16.78 33.42 5.16
N TYR A 72 -16.36 32.65 4.15
CA TYR A 72 -14.97 32.48 3.75
C TYR A 72 -14.03 31.90 4.82
N GLY A 73 -14.56 31.14 5.79
CA GLY A 73 -13.80 30.29 6.67
C GLY A 73 -13.69 28.87 6.12
N ALA A 74 -13.35 27.92 6.98
CA ALA A 74 -13.28 26.51 6.62
C ALA A 74 -14.19 25.65 7.51
N SER A 75 -14.77 24.61 6.94
CA SER A 75 -15.45 23.54 7.67
C SER A 75 -14.71 22.22 7.46
N VAL A 76 -14.50 21.48 8.53
CA VAL A 76 -13.76 20.22 8.50
C VAL A 76 -14.54 19.14 9.24
N GLN A 77 -14.90 18.06 8.53
CA GLN A 77 -15.49 16.88 9.15
C GLN A 77 -14.43 16.18 10.02
N VAL A 78 -14.81 15.88 11.27
CA VAL A 78 -13.95 15.23 12.25
C VAL A 78 -14.71 14.09 12.93
N PRO A 79 -14.04 13.16 13.64
CA PRO A 79 -14.74 12.16 14.42
C PRO A 79 -15.73 12.80 15.42
N GLY A 80 -16.99 12.40 15.31
CA GLY A 80 -18.08 12.89 16.17
C GLY A 80 -18.72 14.22 15.77
N GLY A 81 -18.31 14.87 14.65
CA GLY A 81 -18.95 16.10 14.21
C GLY A 81 -18.19 16.91 13.18
N VAL A 82 -18.36 18.22 13.21
CA VAL A 82 -17.75 19.19 12.28
C VAL A 82 -17.13 20.34 13.05
N VAL A 83 -15.95 20.80 12.64
CA VAL A 83 -15.35 22.03 13.17
C VAL A 83 -15.50 23.15 12.14
N TYR A 84 -16.09 24.26 12.54
CA TYR A 84 -16.15 25.50 11.78
C TYR A 84 -15.05 26.45 12.28
N LEU A 85 -14.22 26.92 11.37
CA LEU A 85 -13.01 27.69 11.69
C LEU A 85 -13.09 29.10 11.07
N GLY A 86 -12.85 30.12 11.86
CA GLY A 86 -12.63 31.50 11.44
C GLY A 86 -13.64 32.05 10.43
N GLY A 87 -13.16 32.68 9.38
CA GLY A 87 -13.91 33.37 8.35
C GLY A 87 -13.92 34.89 8.54
N MET A 88 -14.89 35.55 7.92
CA MET A 88 -15.09 36.99 8.08
C MET A 88 -16.56 37.34 8.20
N ASP A 89 -16.88 38.42 8.87
CA ASP A 89 -18.19 39.07 8.84
C ASP A 89 -18.18 40.28 7.88
N SER A 90 -19.12 41.19 8.04
CA SER A 90 -19.18 42.39 7.22
C SER A 90 -18.05 43.42 7.52
N THR A 91 -17.26 43.22 8.58
CA THR A 91 -16.34 44.24 9.12
C THR A 91 -14.90 43.75 9.24
N ALA A 92 -14.66 42.47 9.62
CA ALA A 92 -13.34 41.99 9.95
C ALA A 92 -13.22 40.46 9.76
N SER A 93 -11.96 39.99 9.69
CA SER A 93 -11.63 38.57 9.82
C SER A 93 -11.91 38.07 11.24
N LEU A 94 -12.24 36.81 11.40
CA LEU A 94 -12.65 36.18 12.67
C LEU A 94 -11.64 35.09 13.11
N SER A 95 -11.42 34.99 14.41
CA SER A 95 -10.63 33.88 15.01
C SER A 95 -11.48 32.79 15.66
N GLU A 96 -12.76 33.05 15.88
CA GLU A 96 -13.68 32.13 16.56
C GLU A 96 -13.84 30.82 15.79
N CYS A 97 -13.83 29.70 16.55
CA CYS A 97 -14.09 28.37 16.05
C CYS A 97 -15.21 27.69 16.83
N LEU A 98 -15.99 26.86 16.14
CA LEU A 98 -17.11 26.13 16.73
C LEU A 98 -16.99 24.65 16.42
N PHE A 99 -17.24 23.78 17.39
CA PHE A 99 -17.45 22.36 17.16
C PHE A 99 -18.95 22.10 17.17
N ILE A 100 -19.44 21.46 16.13
CA ILE A 100 -20.84 21.04 15.99
C ILE A 100 -20.89 19.53 16.14
N ASN A 101 -21.64 19.06 17.14
CA ASN A 101 -21.81 17.63 17.38
C ASN A 101 -22.59 16.98 16.23
N GLY A 102 -22.05 15.90 15.68
CA GLY A 102 -22.62 15.20 14.52
C GLY A 102 -23.90 14.44 14.80
N THR A 103 -24.24 14.19 16.08
CA THR A 103 -25.42 13.41 16.47
C THR A 103 -26.63 14.28 16.76
N ASP A 104 -26.47 15.38 17.47
CA ASP A 104 -27.57 16.24 17.95
C ASP A 104 -27.52 17.68 17.40
N GLY A 105 -26.46 18.04 16.68
CA GLY A 105 -26.27 19.37 16.11
C GLY A 105 -25.94 20.46 17.14
N THR A 106 -25.66 20.10 18.41
CA THR A 106 -25.29 21.08 19.45
C THR A 106 -23.97 21.77 19.11
N SER A 107 -23.93 23.09 19.24
CA SER A 107 -22.74 23.90 19.00
C SER A 107 -22.00 24.18 20.30
N THR A 108 -20.73 23.94 20.34
CA THR A 108 -19.82 24.29 21.44
C THR A 108 -18.62 25.07 20.95
N PRO A 109 -18.11 26.04 21.75
CA PRO A 109 -16.87 26.73 21.41
C PRO A 109 -15.71 25.76 21.24
N PHE A 110 -14.94 25.94 20.17
CA PHE A 110 -13.64 25.27 19.95
C PHE A 110 -12.51 26.27 20.17
N ALA A 111 -11.27 25.81 20.31
CA ALA A 111 -10.11 26.70 20.48
C ALA A 111 -10.00 27.71 19.34
N SER A 112 -10.01 29.00 19.65
CA SER A 112 -9.91 30.07 18.63
C SER A 112 -8.56 30.04 17.92
N LEU A 113 -8.54 30.38 16.62
CA LEU A 113 -7.31 30.53 15.86
C LEU A 113 -6.37 31.55 16.49
N PRO A 114 -5.05 31.37 16.39
CA PRO A 114 -4.07 32.34 16.92
C PRO A 114 -4.15 33.73 16.30
N LYS A 115 -4.66 33.79 15.07
CA LYS A 115 -4.97 35.02 14.31
C LYS A 115 -6.34 34.88 13.71
N ALA A 116 -7.07 35.99 13.58
CA ALA A 116 -8.27 36.06 12.80
C ALA A 116 -7.92 35.77 11.33
N LEU A 117 -8.58 34.81 10.69
CA LEU A 117 -8.28 34.39 9.32
C LEU A 117 -9.55 34.27 8.48
N ASP A 118 -9.43 34.70 7.21
CA ASP A 118 -10.39 34.45 6.16
C ASP A 118 -9.70 33.95 4.88
N ASN A 119 -10.47 33.39 3.93
CA ASN A 119 -9.98 32.85 2.66
C ASN A 119 -8.82 31.82 2.77
N PHE A 120 -8.79 31.08 3.86
CA PHE A 120 -7.85 29.97 4.12
C PHE A 120 -8.52 28.63 3.86
N ALA A 121 -7.77 27.54 3.95
CA ALA A 121 -8.29 26.19 3.92
C ALA A 121 -7.79 25.36 5.12
N ALA A 122 -8.51 24.28 5.44
CA ALA A 122 -8.19 23.40 6.56
C ALA A 122 -8.46 21.95 6.21
N THR A 123 -7.77 21.03 6.91
CA THR A 123 -7.94 19.59 6.78
C THR A 123 -7.72 18.89 8.11
N TYR A 124 -8.35 17.71 8.27
CA TYR A 124 -8.13 16.83 9.41
C TYR A 124 -7.40 15.57 8.95
N HIS A 125 -6.39 15.16 9.71
CA HIS A 125 -5.70 13.90 9.48
C HIS A 125 -5.13 13.35 10.79
N ASP A 126 -5.40 12.09 11.06
CA ASP A 126 -4.80 11.31 12.16
C ASP A 126 -4.74 12.10 13.49
N GLY A 127 -5.90 12.52 13.99
CA GLY A 127 -6.01 13.23 15.26
C GLY A 127 -5.50 14.67 15.25
N THR A 128 -5.25 15.28 14.08
CA THR A 128 -4.72 16.66 13.98
C THR A 128 -5.47 17.47 12.93
N LEU A 129 -5.87 18.69 13.30
CA LEU A 129 -6.38 19.70 12.38
C LEU A 129 -5.23 20.58 11.90
N TYR A 130 -5.20 20.86 10.59
CA TYR A 130 -4.24 21.78 9.95
C TYR A 130 -4.98 22.90 9.25
N VAL A 131 -4.44 24.12 9.37
CA VAL A 131 -4.94 25.35 8.72
C VAL A 131 -3.80 26.01 7.96
N ALA A 132 -4.03 26.40 6.69
CA ALA A 132 -3.00 27.03 5.87
C ALA A 132 -3.56 28.09 4.91
N GLY A 133 -2.73 29.10 4.62
CA GLY A 133 -3.06 30.21 3.72
C GLY A 133 -3.98 31.23 4.34
N GLY A 134 -4.70 31.98 3.48
CA GLY A 134 -5.62 33.04 3.89
C GLY A 134 -4.94 34.35 4.26
N GLN A 135 -5.74 35.22 4.88
CA GLN A 135 -5.32 36.57 5.29
C GLN A 135 -6.02 36.98 6.59
N THR A 136 -5.49 38.04 7.20
CA THR A 136 -6.09 38.79 8.33
C THR A 136 -6.34 40.23 7.86
N ASP A 137 -7.60 40.63 7.66
CA ASP A 137 -7.98 41.98 7.22
C ASP A 137 -7.13 42.48 6.04
N GLY A 138 -6.96 41.64 5.02
CA GLY A 138 -6.18 41.92 3.82
C GLY A 138 -4.67 41.67 3.93
N THR A 139 -4.14 41.33 5.12
CA THR A 139 -2.72 40.97 5.29
C THR A 139 -2.52 39.48 5.12
N PRO A 140 -1.71 39.01 4.15
CA PRO A 140 -1.50 37.57 3.89
C PRO A 140 -0.91 36.84 5.10
N ASN A 141 -1.42 35.62 5.34
CA ASN A 141 -0.91 34.70 6.36
C ASN A 141 0.01 33.65 5.73
N LYS A 142 1.22 33.50 6.30
CA LYS A 142 2.21 32.50 5.90
C LYS A 142 2.27 31.31 6.86
N ASP A 143 1.72 31.45 8.06
CA ASP A 143 1.82 30.41 9.08
C ASP A 143 0.83 29.28 8.78
N VAL A 144 1.31 28.07 8.95
CA VAL A 144 0.49 26.86 8.97
C VAL A 144 0.27 26.49 10.42
N TYR A 145 -0.97 26.44 10.84
CA TYR A 145 -1.34 26.12 12.21
C TYR A 145 -1.79 24.67 12.32
N SER A 146 -1.52 24.07 13.48
CA SER A 146 -2.04 22.74 13.82
C SER A 146 -2.54 22.70 15.27
N ILE A 147 -3.54 21.85 15.50
CA ILE A 147 -4.07 21.52 16.83
C ILE A 147 -4.44 20.05 16.91
N PRO A 148 -4.07 19.34 18.01
CA PRO A 148 -4.57 17.99 18.26
C PRO A 148 -6.11 17.98 18.47
N PHE A 149 -6.79 16.96 17.94
CA PHE A 149 -8.22 16.77 18.10
C PHE A 149 -8.49 15.37 18.68
N PRO A 150 -9.35 15.19 19.68
CA PRO A 150 -10.23 16.18 20.31
C PRO A 150 -9.60 17.03 21.44
N ASN A 151 -8.31 16.83 21.73
CA ASN A 151 -7.62 17.49 22.84
C ASN A 151 -7.35 18.98 22.54
N LYS A 152 -8.28 19.84 22.97
CA LYS A 152 -8.19 21.32 22.79
C LYS A 152 -7.35 22.03 23.84
N GLU A 153 -6.87 21.34 24.88
CA GLU A 153 -6.15 21.94 26.01
C GLU A 153 -4.75 22.43 25.61
N GLU A 154 -4.14 21.82 24.58
CA GLU A 154 -2.82 22.20 24.09
C GLU A 154 -2.81 23.49 23.25
N GLY A 155 -3.99 23.92 22.74
CA GLY A 155 -4.11 25.10 21.89
C GLY A 155 -3.48 24.92 20.51
N TRP A 156 -3.56 25.96 19.65
CA TRP A 156 -2.95 25.98 18.33
C TRP A 156 -1.45 26.24 18.39
N SER A 157 -0.70 25.54 17.56
CA SER A 157 0.74 25.74 17.36
C SER A 157 1.05 26.07 15.89
N ILE A 158 2.18 26.76 15.65
CA ILE A 158 2.70 26.94 14.29
C ILE A 158 3.44 25.67 13.88
N ALA A 159 2.86 24.92 12.93
CA ALA A 159 3.43 23.67 12.42
C ALA A 159 4.49 23.89 11.35
N ALA A 160 4.33 24.92 10.49
CA ALA A 160 5.26 25.28 9.43
C ALA A 160 5.01 26.70 8.95
N THR A 161 5.93 27.21 8.09
CA THR A 161 5.73 28.49 7.38
C THR A 161 5.76 28.24 5.88
N LEU A 162 4.76 28.74 5.15
CA LEU A 162 4.65 28.58 3.69
C LEU A 162 5.81 29.29 2.97
N PRO A 163 6.30 28.71 1.86
CA PRO A 163 7.38 29.30 1.08
C PRO A 163 6.92 30.48 0.22
N ASP A 164 5.62 30.57 -0.08
CA ASP A 164 5.02 31.63 -0.88
C ASP A 164 4.51 32.76 0.00
N GLU A 165 4.51 34.00 -0.54
CA GLU A 165 4.10 35.16 0.23
C GLU A 165 2.62 35.25 0.51
N CYS A 166 1.79 34.73 -0.41
CA CYS A 166 0.35 34.77 -0.30
C CYS A 166 -0.28 33.60 -1.06
N ARG A 167 -1.21 32.88 -0.39
CA ARG A 167 -2.12 31.92 -1.01
C ARG A 167 -3.51 32.10 -0.41
N LEU A 168 -4.36 32.89 -1.10
CA LEU A 168 -5.77 33.06 -0.77
C LEU A 168 -6.60 32.00 -1.48
N GLN A 169 -7.59 31.45 -0.81
CA GLN A 169 -8.45 30.37 -1.30
C GLN A 169 -7.66 29.15 -1.83
N PRO A 170 -6.65 28.66 -1.10
CA PRO A 170 -5.96 27.44 -1.48
C PRO A 170 -6.86 26.23 -1.23
N CYS A 171 -6.43 25.06 -1.71
CA CYS A 171 -6.94 23.77 -1.29
C CYS A 171 -5.90 23.08 -0.40
N VAL A 172 -6.34 22.48 0.71
CA VAL A 172 -5.44 21.82 1.67
C VAL A 172 -5.88 20.37 1.87
N ALA A 173 -4.95 19.44 1.75
CA ALA A 173 -5.21 18.02 1.95
C ALA A 173 -3.98 17.32 2.54
N VAL A 174 -4.18 16.22 3.26
CA VAL A 174 -3.12 15.29 3.62
C VAL A 174 -3.29 14.03 2.79
N GLN A 175 -2.21 13.59 2.13
CA GLN A 175 -2.23 12.38 1.31
C GLN A 175 -0.88 11.67 1.34
N ASN A 176 -0.86 10.35 1.02
CA ASN A 176 0.35 9.56 0.95
C ASN A 176 1.27 10.00 -0.19
N THR A 177 2.56 9.94 0.07
CA THR A 177 3.65 10.10 -0.91
C THR A 177 4.60 8.91 -0.79
N ALA A 178 5.65 8.88 -1.60
CA ALA A 178 6.73 7.90 -1.47
C ALA A 178 7.40 7.89 -0.07
N ALA A 179 7.32 9.01 0.65
CA ALA A 179 7.92 9.19 1.98
C ALA A 179 6.90 9.13 3.14
N GLY A 180 5.68 8.66 2.89
CA GLY A 180 4.57 8.64 3.83
C GLY A 180 3.63 9.83 3.67
N HIS A 181 2.78 10.09 4.66
CA HIS A 181 1.81 11.19 4.60
C HIS A 181 2.47 12.56 4.54
N ALA A 182 1.97 13.42 3.66
CA ALA A 182 2.40 14.81 3.54
C ALA A 182 1.19 15.76 3.53
N LEU A 183 1.38 16.93 4.13
CA LEU A 183 0.44 18.05 4.06
C LEU A 183 0.71 18.82 2.78
N PHE A 184 -0.31 18.92 1.94
CA PHE A 184 -0.31 19.66 0.67
C PHE A 184 -1.11 20.93 0.80
N VAL A 185 -0.61 22.01 0.20
CA VAL A 185 -1.31 23.29 0.00
C VAL A 185 -1.27 23.60 -1.50
N PHE A 186 -2.39 23.45 -2.17
CA PHE A 186 -2.52 23.58 -3.62
C PHE A 186 -3.13 24.93 -4.02
N GLY A 187 -2.64 25.49 -5.11
CA GLY A 187 -3.24 26.64 -5.77
C GLY A 187 -3.33 27.88 -4.88
N GLY A 188 -4.46 28.54 -4.97
CA GLY A 188 -4.66 29.85 -4.38
C GLY A 188 -4.15 30.97 -5.26
N TYR A 189 -4.34 32.21 -4.81
CA TYR A 189 -3.91 33.39 -5.53
C TYR A 189 -3.30 34.46 -4.62
N ALA A 190 -2.51 35.35 -5.20
CA ALA A 190 -2.03 36.58 -4.60
C ALA A 190 -2.59 37.77 -5.40
N PRO A 191 -3.30 38.71 -4.76
CA PRO A 191 -3.77 39.92 -5.44
C PRO A 191 -2.62 40.84 -5.79
N LYS A 192 -2.83 41.76 -6.71
CA LYS A 192 -1.86 42.84 -7.03
C LYS A 192 -1.71 43.77 -5.84
N THR A 193 -0.44 44.07 -5.49
CA THR A 193 -0.08 45.03 -4.45
C THR A 193 0.90 46.07 -5.01
N GLU A 194 1.26 47.14 -4.23
CA GLU A 194 2.20 48.17 -4.65
C GLU A 194 3.61 47.65 -4.99
N GLY A 195 3.95 46.40 -4.63
CA GLY A 195 5.29 45.83 -4.86
C GLY A 195 5.27 44.51 -5.64
N SER A 196 4.11 43.94 -5.95
CA SER A 196 4.03 42.66 -6.65
C SER A 196 2.84 42.60 -7.61
N GLU A 197 3.05 41.92 -8.75
CA GLU A 197 1.99 41.64 -9.71
C GLU A 197 1.04 40.52 -9.16
N ALA A 198 -0.20 40.56 -9.64
CA ALA A 198 -1.16 39.52 -9.33
C ALA A 198 -0.69 38.15 -9.82
N LYS A 199 -0.92 37.13 -9.05
CA LYS A 199 -0.50 35.75 -9.35
C LYS A 199 -1.59 34.75 -9.02
N VAL A 200 -1.80 33.79 -9.92
CA VAL A 200 -2.57 32.57 -9.67
C VAL A 200 -1.58 31.42 -9.56
N HIS A 201 -1.58 30.71 -8.43
CA HIS A 201 -0.72 29.55 -8.24
C HIS A 201 -1.33 28.33 -8.94
N THR A 202 -0.57 27.71 -9.84
CA THR A 202 -0.96 26.50 -10.58
C THR A 202 -0.23 25.27 -10.08
N ASP A 203 0.52 25.39 -9.00
CA ASP A 203 1.25 24.33 -8.32
C ASP A 203 0.71 24.08 -6.90
N GLY A 204 1.19 23.03 -6.26
CA GLY A 204 1.08 22.82 -4.84
C GLY A 204 2.45 22.86 -4.16
N VAL A 205 2.45 23.09 -2.86
CA VAL A 205 3.61 22.90 -1.99
C VAL A 205 3.26 21.85 -0.94
N TYR A 206 4.23 21.00 -0.56
CA TYR A 206 3.97 19.96 0.42
C TYR A 206 5.15 19.72 1.36
N ILE A 207 4.81 19.20 2.55
CA ILE A 207 5.77 18.87 3.60
C ILE A 207 5.35 17.56 4.28
N PRO A 208 6.28 16.61 4.57
CA PRO A 208 5.93 15.38 5.27
C PRO A 208 5.36 15.65 6.68
N VAL A 209 4.25 15.01 7.03
CA VAL A 209 3.61 15.14 8.35
C VAL A 209 4.55 14.73 9.49
N ALA A 210 5.42 13.75 9.26
CA ALA A 210 6.43 13.34 10.22
C ALA A 210 7.42 14.46 10.61
N VAL A 211 7.64 15.44 9.73
CA VAL A 211 8.48 16.62 10.02
C VAL A 211 7.72 17.61 10.90
N LEU A 212 6.40 17.74 10.70
CA LEU A 212 5.53 18.63 11.48
C LEU A 212 5.37 18.17 12.93
N LYS A 213 5.37 16.85 13.16
CA LYS A 213 5.19 16.24 14.50
C LYS A 213 6.46 16.22 15.36
N LYS A 214 7.65 16.51 14.81
CA LYS A 214 8.95 16.32 15.51
C LYS A 214 9.30 17.38 16.56
N GLY A 215 8.54 18.42 16.76
CA GLY A 215 8.89 19.50 17.71
C GLY A 215 10.32 20.06 17.49
N GLY A 216 10.51 21.34 17.53
CA GLY A 216 11.83 21.97 17.27
C GLY A 216 11.68 23.27 16.47
N ALA A 217 12.68 23.58 15.63
CA ALA A 217 12.61 24.73 14.73
C ALA A 217 11.48 24.57 13.71
N ILE A 218 10.71 25.64 13.46
CA ILE A 218 9.60 25.64 12.50
C ILE A 218 10.13 25.27 11.10
N PRO A 219 9.60 24.19 10.46
CA PRO A 219 10.08 23.77 9.15
C PRO A 219 9.74 24.79 8.06
N THR A 220 10.73 25.08 7.22
CA THR A 220 10.59 25.98 6.07
C THR A 220 10.90 25.30 4.73
N GLN A 221 11.35 24.04 4.74
CA GLN A 221 11.73 23.29 3.55
C GLN A 221 10.52 22.58 2.96
N TRP A 222 9.85 23.22 2.05
CA TRP A 222 8.76 22.67 1.27
C TRP A 222 9.26 22.12 -0.06
N LYS A 223 8.61 21.05 -0.52
CA LYS A 223 8.72 20.59 -1.91
C LYS A 223 7.58 21.15 -2.74
N ARG A 224 7.81 21.33 -4.04
CA ARG A 224 6.77 21.78 -4.98
C ARG A 224 6.29 20.62 -5.82
N THR A 225 5.01 20.64 -6.17
CA THR A 225 4.43 19.76 -7.17
C THR A 225 4.72 20.29 -8.58
N SER A 226 4.57 19.45 -9.59
CA SER A 226 4.47 19.93 -10.97
C SER A 226 3.29 20.90 -11.11
N PRO A 227 3.37 21.88 -12.03
CA PRO A 227 2.24 22.78 -12.30
C PRO A 227 1.08 22.04 -12.98
N THR A 228 -0.14 22.57 -12.81
CA THR A 228 -1.34 22.09 -13.50
C THR A 228 -1.26 22.39 -15.01
N LEU A 229 -0.67 21.51 -15.76
CA LEU A 229 -0.78 21.54 -17.21
C LEU A 229 -2.02 20.73 -17.59
N ALA A 230 -2.91 21.27 -18.42
CA ALA A 230 -4.04 20.50 -18.95
C ALA A 230 -3.51 19.38 -19.83
N LEU A 231 -3.36 18.20 -19.25
CA LEU A 231 -3.01 17.00 -19.97
C LEU A 231 -4.27 16.44 -20.62
N GLY A 232 -4.37 16.50 -21.93
CA GLY A 232 -5.39 15.77 -22.68
C GLY A 232 -4.77 14.56 -23.34
N ASN A 233 -5.51 13.48 -23.41
CA ASN A 233 -5.15 12.22 -24.03
C ASN A 233 -5.02 12.28 -25.58
N ASN A 234 -4.62 13.38 -26.17
CA ASN A 234 -4.44 13.48 -27.63
C ASN A 234 -2.99 13.84 -27.94
N THR A 235 -2.26 12.85 -28.39
CA THR A 235 -0.88 12.87 -28.86
C THR A 235 -0.62 13.74 -30.11
N ASP A 236 -1.62 14.41 -30.66
CA ASP A 236 -1.52 15.06 -31.99
C ASP A 236 -1.46 16.59 -31.98
N SER A 237 -1.40 17.27 -30.84
CA SER A 237 -1.31 18.73 -30.89
C SER A 237 -0.17 19.28 -30.05
N LYS A 238 0.79 19.92 -30.72
CA LYS A 238 1.79 20.85 -30.18
C LYS A 238 1.17 22.15 -29.62
N GLN A 239 -0.12 22.15 -29.28
CA GLN A 239 -0.79 23.30 -28.66
C GLN A 239 -0.55 23.25 -27.15
N GLU A 240 0.04 24.29 -26.61
CA GLU A 240 0.10 24.53 -25.17
C GLU A 240 -1.33 24.51 -24.62
N LYS A 241 -1.57 23.59 -23.68
CA LYS A 241 -2.89 23.48 -23.05
C LYS A 241 -3.02 24.52 -21.95
N PRO A 242 -4.22 25.09 -21.74
CA PRO A 242 -4.41 26.12 -20.73
C PRO A 242 -4.12 25.59 -19.34
N LEU A 243 -3.40 26.38 -18.54
CA LEU A 243 -3.19 26.13 -17.13
C LEU A 243 -4.53 26.08 -16.40
N GLN A 244 -4.64 25.16 -15.43
CA GLN A 244 -5.83 25.05 -14.58
C GLN A 244 -5.59 25.81 -13.26
N ALA A 245 -6.47 26.76 -12.93
CA ALA A 245 -6.45 27.42 -11.62
C ALA A 245 -7.05 26.52 -10.55
N ILE A 246 -6.46 26.51 -9.37
CA ILE A 246 -7.03 25.93 -8.16
C ILE A 246 -7.37 27.10 -7.22
N VAL A 247 -8.39 27.87 -7.59
CA VAL A 247 -8.93 29.00 -6.85
C VAL A 247 -10.45 28.91 -6.82
N GLY A 248 -11.07 29.08 -5.66
CA GLY A 248 -12.49 28.83 -5.47
C GLY A 248 -12.89 27.38 -5.68
N SER A 249 -11.93 26.48 -5.78
CA SER A 249 -12.10 25.03 -5.85
C SER A 249 -12.21 24.46 -4.44
N THR A 250 -12.81 23.26 -4.33
CA THR A 250 -12.75 22.43 -3.13
C THR A 250 -12.01 21.13 -3.44
N CYS A 251 -11.36 20.53 -2.46
CA CYS A 251 -10.63 19.28 -2.65
C CYS A 251 -10.96 18.24 -1.60
N SER A 252 -10.70 16.98 -1.95
CA SER A 252 -10.72 15.85 -1.03
C SER A 252 -9.61 14.88 -1.37
N PRO A 253 -8.91 14.32 -0.36
CA PRO A 253 -8.05 13.17 -0.58
C PRO A 253 -8.92 11.95 -0.91
N VAL A 254 -8.50 11.13 -1.87
CA VAL A 254 -9.22 9.94 -2.34
C VAL A 254 -8.25 8.79 -2.52
N GLY A 255 -8.67 7.60 -2.12
CA GLY A 255 -7.83 6.41 -2.23
C GLY A 255 -6.49 6.57 -1.52
N TYR A 256 -5.50 5.84 -2.01
CA TYR A 256 -4.16 5.82 -1.41
C TYR A 256 -3.32 7.07 -1.71
N SER A 257 -3.45 7.67 -2.91
CA SER A 257 -2.48 8.66 -3.41
C SER A 257 -3.07 9.73 -4.32
N HIS A 258 -4.38 9.93 -4.35
CA HIS A 258 -5.00 10.97 -5.15
C HIS A 258 -5.57 12.11 -4.29
N VAL A 259 -5.60 13.30 -4.88
CA VAL A 259 -6.39 14.44 -4.43
C VAL A 259 -7.27 14.88 -5.59
N VAL A 260 -8.57 15.00 -5.37
CA VAL A 260 -9.55 15.43 -6.37
C VAL A 260 -10.00 16.85 -6.07
N PHE A 261 -10.26 17.63 -7.14
CA PHE A 261 -10.64 19.03 -7.03
C PHE A 261 -11.91 19.26 -7.86
N PHE A 262 -12.90 19.91 -7.23
CA PHE A 262 -14.19 20.21 -7.83
C PHE A 262 -14.37 21.71 -7.99
N GLY A 263 -14.99 22.11 -9.09
CA GLY A 263 -15.26 23.51 -9.41
C GLY A 263 -14.01 24.37 -9.54
N GLY A 264 -14.18 25.67 -9.39
CA GLY A 264 -13.10 26.66 -9.49
C GLY A 264 -13.17 27.48 -10.77
N VAL A 265 -12.33 28.52 -10.82
CA VAL A 265 -12.32 29.54 -11.87
C VAL A 265 -11.38 29.20 -13.03
N ASP A 266 -11.60 29.84 -14.19
CA ASP A 266 -10.61 29.84 -15.29
C ASP A 266 -9.39 30.66 -14.93
N HIS A 267 -8.18 30.14 -15.28
CA HIS A 267 -6.92 30.77 -14.91
C HIS A 267 -6.75 32.19 -15.49
N ASP A 268 -6.95 32.36 -16.78
CA ASP A 268 -6.64 33.61 -17.48
C ASP A 268 -7.70 34.69 -17.21
N ILE A 269 -8.97 34.30 -17.20
CA ILE A 269 -10.06 35.21 -16.86
C ILE A 269 -9.91 35.72 -15.45
N PHE A 270 -9.59 34.83 -14.49
CA PHE A 270 -9.43 35.21 -13.09
C PHE A 270 -8.14 36.03 -12.85
N LEU A 271 -7.04 35.67 -13.48
CA LEU A 271 -5.77 36.43 -13.39
C LEU A 271 -5.96 37.86 -13.90
N ASN A 272 -6.65 38.04 -15.03
CA ASN A 272 -6.97 39.37 -15.54
C ASN A 272 -7.84 40.18 -14.60
N ALA A 273 -8.82 39.54 -13.96
CA ALA A 273 -9.70 40.18 -12.99
C ALA A 273 -8.93 40.72 -11.78
N ILE A 274 -8.08 39.86 -11.11
CA ILE A 274 -7.31 40.28 -9.94
C ILE A 274 -6.14 41.19 -10.26
N ALA A 275 -5.71 41.26 -11.53
CA ALA A 275 -4.72 42.19 -12.02
C ALA A 275 -5.31 43.57 -12.41
N GLY A 276 -6.64 43.76 -12.33
CA GLY A 276 -7.31 44.99 -12.74
C GLY A 276 -7.37 45.18 -14.26
N ARG A 277 -7.29 44.06 -15.03
CA ARG A 277 -7.31 44.09 -16.52
C ARG A 277 -8.63 43.54 -17.09
N GLN A 278 -9.67 43.52 -16.26
CA GLN A 278 -10.99 43.04 -16.66
C GLN A 278 -11.67 44.05 -17.57
N ASP A 279 -12.53 43.59 -18.48
CA ASP A 279 -13.34 44.45 -19.33
C ASP A 279 -14.48 45.13 -18.54
N SER A 280 -15.07 46.17 -19.15
CA SER A 280 -16.17 46.97 -18.51
C SER A 280 -17.45 46.15 -18.32
N GLN A 281 -17.60 45.02 -18.99
CA GLN A 281 -18.78 44.12 -18.92
C GLN A 281 -18.51 42.89 -18.06
N TYR A 282 -17.39 42.83 -17.35
CA TYR A 282 -16.95 41.66 -16.58
C TYR A 282 -18.01 41.01 -15.71
N LEU A 283 -18.86 41.80 -15.04
CA LEU A 283 -19.95 41.31 -14.18
C LEU A 283 -21.25 40.97 -14.92
N ARG A 284 -21.31 41.19 -16.26
CA ARG A 284 -22.55 41.07 -17.06
C ARG A 284 -22.50 40.03 -18.18
N HIS A 285 -21.39 39.29 -18.26
CA HIS A 285 -21.28 38.17 -19.20
C HIS A 285 -22.18 37.00 -18.78
N ALA A 286 -22.55 36.15 -19.71
CA ALA A 286 -23.26 34.92 -19.43
C ALA A 286 -22.38 33.97 -18.60
N PRO A 287 -22.97 33.07 -17.76
CA PRO A 287 -22.17 32.16 -16.91
C PRO A 287 -21.12 31.34 -17.67
N GLU A 288 -21.40 30.91 -18.89
CA GLU A 288 -20.50 30.10 -19.72
C GLU A 288 -19.23 30.86 -20.13
N TRP A 289 -19.27 32.19 -20.16
CA TRP A 289 -18.12 33.04 -20.51
C TRP A 289 -17.01 32.92 -19.47
N TYR A 290 -17.35 32.73 -18.18
CA TYR A 290 -16.39 32.63 -17.08
C TYR A 290 -15.66 31.29 -17.05
N LYS A 291 -16.11 30.32 -17.81
CA LYS A 291 -15.49 28.97 -17.95
C LYS A 291 -15.19 28.33 -16.61
N PHE A 292 -16.07 28.45 -15.61
CA PHE A 292 -15.92 27.74 -14.36
C PHE A 292 -15.80 26.24 -14.63
N ARG A 293 -14.85 25.60 -13.96
CA ARG A 293 -14.49 24.22 -14.28
C ARG A 293 -15.60 23.25 -13.90
N LYS A 294 -16.10 22.53 -14.89
CA LYS A 294 -17.07 21.42 -14.75
C LYS A 294 -16.42 20.06 -14.58
N ASP A 295 -15.18 19.93 -15.08
CA ASP A 295 -14.42 18.68 -15.03
C ASP A 295 -13.72 18.54 -13.68
N VAL A 296 -13.50 17.29 -13.24
CA VAL A 296 -12.83 16.99 -11.98
C VAL A 296 -11.32 16.92 -12.23
N LEU A 297 -10.58 17.86 -11.65
CA LEU A 297 -9.13 17.84 -11.70
C LEU A 297 -8.62 16.84 -10.66
N THR A 298 -7.65 16.00 -11.02
CA THR A 298 -7.04 15.02 -10.14
C THR A 298 -5.53 15.24 -10.06
N TYR A 299 -4.96 15.05 -8.89
CA TYR A 299 -3.52 15.04 -8.69
C TYR A 299 -3.09 13.72 -8.06
N HIS A 300 -2.08 13.08 -8.64
CA HIS A 300 -1.52 11.85 -8.12
C HIS A 300 -0.15 12.12 -7.47
N THR A 301 -0.06 11.89 -6.15
CA THR A 301 1.07 12.32 -5.31
C THR A 301 2.36 11.53 -5.54
N ILE A 302 2.29 10.28 -6.03
CA ILE A 302 3.47 9.41 -6.25
C ILE A 302 4.14 9.73 -7.59
N THR A 303 3.34 9.88 -8.67
CA THR A 303 3.89 10.17 -10.00
C THR A 303 4.07 11.67 -10.26
N ASP A 304 3.60 12.51 -9.33
CA ASP A 304 3.58 13.97 -9.50
C ASP A 304 2.96 14.36 -10.85
N SER A 305 1.72 13.91 -11.08
CA SER A 305 1.02 14.11 -12.35
C SER A 305 -0.42 14.53 -12.13
N TRP A 306 -0.92 15.33 -13.10
CA TRP A 306 -2.27 15.85 -13.09
C TRP A 306 -3.13 15.13 -14.14
N GLY A 307 -4.40 14.88 -13.80
CA GLY A 307 -5.40 14.34 -14.70
C GLY A 307 -6.66 15.19 -14.71
N LEU A 308 -7.46 15.06 -15.76
CA LEU A 308 -8.74 15.74 -15.87
C LEU A 308 -9.81 14.70 -16.25
N LEU A 309 -10.74 14.45 -15.34
CA LEU A 309 -11.86 13.54 -15.57
C LEU A 309 -13.07 14.32 -16.08
N PRO A 310 -13.79 13.82 -17.08
CA PRO A 310 -15.03 14.43 -17.51
C PRO A 310 -16.02 14.57 -16.35
N GLY A 311 -16.54 15.76 -16.14
CA GLY A 311 -17.52 16.06 -15.12
C GLY A 311 -18.85 16.54 -15.71
N ASP A 312 -19.68 17.16 -14.88
CA ASP A 312 -21.01 17.66 -15.21
C ASP A 312 -21.07 19.19 -15.04
N SER A 313 -21.95 19.83 -15.80
CA SER A 313 -22.23 21.26 -15.69
C SER A 313 -22.66 21.71 -14.29
N LEU A 314 -23.25 20.83 -13.52
CA LEU A 314 -23.62 21.05 -12.10
C LEU A 314 -22.41 21.27 -11.19
N LEU A 315 -21.19 20.92 -11.63
CA LEU A 315 -19.92 21.17 -10.90
C LEU A 315 -19.30 22.52 -11.25
N ALA A 316 -19.77 23.21 -12.29
CA ALA A 316 -19.19 24.46 -12.79
C ALA A 316 -19.51 25.65 -11.86
N ARG A 317 -18.95 25.62 -10.64
CA ARG A 317 -19.15 26.62 -9.58
C ARG A 317 -17.82 26.94 -8.89
N ALA A 318 -17.70 28.15 -8.36
CA ALA A 318 -16.58 28.57 -7.53
C ALA A 318 -17.05 28.88 -6.09
N GLY A 319 -16.22 28.66 -5.08
CA GLY A 319 -16.55 28.93 -3.67
C GLY A 319 -17.70 28.08 -3.12
N ALA A 320 -17.98 26.93 -3.72
CA ALA A 320 -18.86 25.91 -3.18
C ALA A 320 -18.19 25.13 -2.05
N CYS A 321 -18.96 24.45 -1.22
CA CYS A 321 -18.47 23.60 -0.15
C CYS A 321 -18.60 22.12 -0.52
N LEU A 322 -17.57 21.33 -0.25
CA LEU A 322 -17.53 19.88 -0.44
C LEU A 322 -17.56 19.20 0.93
N THR A 323 -18.58 18.40 1.18
CA THR A 323 -18.75 17.71 2.46
C THR A 323 -18.80 16.21 2.22
N PRO A 324 -17.91 15.39 2.83
CA PRO A 324 -17.97 13.94 2.73
C PRO A 324 -19.26 13.42 3.42
N GLU A 325 -19.96 12.51 2.80
CA GLU A 325 -21.17 11.92 3.34
C GLU A 325 -20.84 10.79 4.32
N VAL A 326 -21.23 10.95 5.56
CA VAL A 326 -21.02 9.93 6.61
C VAL A 326 -21.91 8.72 6.35
N GLY A 327 -21.29 7.55 6.10
CA GLY A 327 -21.99 6.31 5.76
C GLY A 327 -22.43 6.20 4.30
N GLY A 328 -22.19 7.24 3.47
CA GLY A 328 -22.38 7.27 2.02
C GLY A 328 -21.08 6.99 1.24
N LYS A 329 -21.23 6.86 -0.08
CA LYS A 329 -20.09 6.76 -1.02
C LYS A 329 -20.02 8.05 -1.82
N GLY A 330 -19.38 9.09 -1.32
CA GLY A 330 -19.24 10.32 -2.09
C GLY A 330 -19.30 11.60 -1.25
N TRP A 331 -19.67 12.67 -1.91
CA TRP A 331 -19.68 14.01 -1.34
C TRP A 331 -20.94 14.75 -1.71
N SER A 332 -21.38 15.62 -0.79
CA SER A 332 -22.34 16.68 -1.08
C SER A 332 -21.60 17.96 -1.45
N TYR A 333 -21.80 18.44 -2.68
CA TYR A 333 -21.24 19.68 -3.24
C TYR A 333 -22.32 20.75 -3.27
N SER A 334 -22.21 21.77 -2.39
CA SER A 334 -23.29 22.71 -2.09
C SER A 334 -22.94 24.16 -2.38
N GLY A 335 -23.95 24.96 -2.80
CA GLY A 335 -23.85 26.39 -3.02
C GLY A 335 -22.77 26.79 -4.01
N GLY A 336 -22.11 27.91 -3.75
CA GLY A 336 -21.07 28.48 -4.61
C GLY A 336 -21.58 29.56 -5.55
N GLU A 337 -20.70 30.02 -6.45
CA GLU A 337 -20.99 31.03 -7.49
C GLU A 337 -21.12 30.36 -8.87
N LEU A 338 -22.13 30.71 -9.61
CA LEU A 338 -22.28 30.38 -11.04
C LEU A 338 -21.53 31.36 -11.94
N MET A 339 -21.39 32.60 -11.49
CA MET A 339 -20.57 33.68 -12.05
C MET A 339 -20.33 34.71 -10.94
N PRO A 340 -19.36 35.63 -11.07
CA PRO A 340 -19.08 36.62 -10.04
C PRO A 340 -20.33 37.38 -9.59
N GLY A 341 -20.64 37.29 -8.28
CA GLY A 341 -21.82 37.96 -7.72
C GLY A 341 -23.11 37.17 -7.77
N VAL A 342 -23.22 36.05 -8.50
CA VAL A 342 -24.43 35.23 -8.57
C VAL A 342 -24.21 33.91 -7.84
N ARG A 343 -24.92 33.70 -6.74
CA ARG A 343 -24.83 32.53 -5.88
C ARG A 343 -25.83 31.45 -6.30
N SER A 344 -25.49 30.18 -5.95
CA SER A 344 -26.33 29.01 -6.24
C SER A 344 -27.01 28.49 -4.97
N THR A 345 -28.23 27.96 -5.15
CA THR A 345 -28.90 27.11 -4.15
C THR A 345 -28.62 25.63 -4.36
N ASP A 346 -27.93 25.25 -5.44
CA ASP A 346 -27.81 23.85 -5.83
C ASP A 346 -26.99 23.05 -4.83
N VAL A 347 -27.48 21.86 -4.52
CA VAL A 347 -26.77 20.80 -3.85
C VAL A 347 -26.66 19.63 -4.81
N THR A 348 -25.47 19.11 -4.94
CA THR A 348 -25.16 18.05 -5.88
C THR A 348 -24.47 16.91 -5.13
N HIS A 349 -25.01 15.70 -5.24
CA HIS A 349 -24.31 14.50 -4.81
C HIS A 349 -23.29 14.11 -5.88
N VAL A 350 -22.06 13.90 -5.47
CA VAL A 350 -20.95 13.53 -6.34
C VAL A 350 -20.32 12.24 -5.83
N GLU A 351 -20.25 11.25 -6.69
CA GLU A 351 -19.58 9.98 -6.42
C GLU A 351 -18.53 9.72 -7.51
N VAL A 352 -17.37 9.25 -7.12
CA VAL A 352 -16.35 8.76 -8.05
C VAL A 352 -16.24 7.26 -7.88
N SER A 353 -16.41 6.53 -8.96
CA SER A 353 -16.40 5.08 -8.98
C SER A 353 -15.57 4.56 -10.15
N ASN A 354 -15.18 3.31 -10.07
CA ASN A 354 -14.56 2.57 -11.16
C ASN A 354 -15.33 1.26 -11.38
N ASP A 355 -15.70 0.98 -12.63
CA ASP A 355 -16.41 -0.24 -12.99
C ASP A 355 -15.46 -1.44 -12.92
N LYS A 356 -15.77 -2.40 -12.07
CA LYS A 356 -14.96 -3.60 -11.83
C LYS A 356 -15.70 -4.84 -12.29
N SER A 357 -15.12 -5.56 -13.24
CA SER A 357 -15.68 -6.82 -13.75
C SER A 357 -14.59 -7.77 -14.17
N PHE A 358 -14.60 -9.01 -13.61
CA PHE A 358 -13.59 -10.00 -13.96
C PHE A 358 -13.80 -10.62 -15.35
N GLY A 359 -15.02 -10.67 -15.84
CA GLY A 359 -15.37 -11.19 -17.14
C GLY A 359 -15.27 -12.74 -17.26
N TRP A 360 -16.08 -13.32 -18.17
CA TRP A 360 -16.21 -14.78 -18.31
C TRP A 360 -14.93 -15.47 -18.79
N LEU A 361 -14.14 -14.81 -19.67
CA LEU A 361 -12.94 -15.42 -20.23
C LEU A 361 -11.84 -15.55 -19.16
N ASN A 362 -11.69 -14.54 -18.31
CA ASN A 362 -10.76 -14.57 -17.18
C ASN A 362 -11.15 -15.67 -16.17
N TRP A 363 -12.47 -15.83 -15.89
CA TRP A 363 -12.99 -16.93 -15.08
C TRP A 363 -12.67 -18.30 -15.68
N THR A 364 -12.77 -18.45 -17.00
CA THR A 364 -12.44 -19.71 -17.68
C THR A 364 -10.98 -20.07 -17.51
N VAL A 365 -10.06 -19.12 -17.70
CA VAL A 365 -8.62 -19.33 -17.53
C VAL A 365 -8.28 -19.70 -16.09
N LEU A 366 -8.81 -18.96 -15.12
CA LEU A 366 -8.61 -19.25 -13.69
C LEU A 366 -9.14 -20.64 -13.31
N THR A 367 -10.34 -20.99 -13.78
CA THR A 367 -10.93 -22.30 -13.50
C THR A 367 -10.11 -23.44 -14.08
N LEU A 368 -9.62 -23.30 -15.32
CA LEU A 368 -8.74 -24.32 -15.94
C LEU A 368 -7.43 -24.48 -15.16
N TYR A 369 -6.84 -23.39 -14.65
CA TYR A 369 -5.69 -23.47 -13.78
C TYR A 369 -5.99 -24.26 -12.49
N LEU A 370 -7.08 -23.93 -11.79
CA LEU A 370 -7.46 -24.61 -10.54
C LEU A 370 -7.74 -26.11 -10.76
N ILE A 371 -8.42 -26.47 -11.86
CA ILE A 371 -8.66 -27.88 -12.25
C ILE A 371 -7.32 -28.59 -12.53
N GLY A 372 -6.39 -27.91 -13.20
CA GLY A 372 -5.04 -28.45 -13.46
C GLY A 372 -4.30 -28.79 -12.17
N MET A 373 -4.37 -27.91 -11.14
CA MET A 373 -3.77 -28.16 -9.84
C MET A 373 -4.39 -29.36 -9.11
N LEU A 374 -5.72 -29.50 -9.12
CA LEU A 374 -6.38 -30.65 -8.56
C LEU A 374 -6.00 -31.95 -9.31
N GLY A 375 -5.93 -31.92 -10.64
CA GLY A 375 -5.47 -33.02 -11.48
C GLY A 375 -4.05 -33.47 -11.11
N MET A 376 -3.16 -32.53 -10.83
CA MET A 376 -1.79 -32.81 -10.36
C MET A 376 -1.80 -33.52 -8.99
N GLY A 377 -2.62 -33.04 -8.04
CA GLY A 377 -2.78 -33.69 -6.74
C GLY A 377 -3.23 -35.15 -6.87
N ILE A 378 -4.22 -35.44 -7.73
CA ILE A 378 -4.71 -36.80 -8.02
C ILE A 378 -3.61 -37.66 -8.66
N TYR A 379 -2.82 -37.09 -9.58
CA TYR A 379 -1.74 -37.84 -10.23
C TYR A 379 -0.69 -38.31 -9.22
N PHE A 380 -0.21 -37.40 -8.36
CA PHE A 380 0.81 -37.74 -7.36
C PHE A 380 0.26 -38.66 -6.24
N MET A 381 -1.00 -38.50 -5.84
CA MET A 381 -1.65 -39.43 -4.89
C MET A 381 -1.57 -40.89 -5.34
N ARG A 382 -1.73 -41.14 -6.64
CA ARG A 382 -1.65 -42.49 -7.20
C ARG A 382 -0.23 -43.05 -7.28
N LYS A 383 0.78 -42.18 -7.17
CA LYS A 383 2.19 -42.57 -7.29
C LYS A 383 2.88 -42.75 -5.92
N GLU A 384 2.28 -42.29 -4.86
CA GLU A 384 2.81 -42.33 -3.49
C GLU A 384 2.77 -43.77 -2.93
N ASN A 385 3.90 -44.28 -2.40
CA ASN A 385 4.03 -45.65 -1.89
C ASN A 385 4.36 -45.73 -0.38
N GLY A 386 4.37 -44.60 0.39
CA GLY A 386 4.58 -44.66 1.83
C GLY A 386 5.07 -43.35 2.46
N ALA A 387 5.50 -43.46 3.71
CA ALA A 387 5.88 -42.28 4.51
C ALA A 387 7.09 -41.52 3.95
N ASP A 388 8.10 -42.20 3.42
CA ASP A 388 9.29 -41.56 2.84
C ASP A 388 8.96 -40.78 1.56
N ASP A 389 8.05 -41.34 0.72
CA ASP A 389 7.55 -40.58 -0.43
C ASP A 389 6.74 -39.35 -0.01
N PHE A 390 5.87 -39.47 1.00
CA PHE A 390 5.06 -38.38 1.49
C PHE A 390 5.88 -37.22 2.07
N PHE A 391 6.94 -37.52 2.89
CA PHE A 391 7.71 -36.49 3.60
C PHE A 391 8.95 -36.03 2.85
N LYS A 392 9.61 -36.93 2.07
CA LYS A 392 10.89 -36.68 1.39
C LYS A 392 10.86 -36.88 -0.13
N GLY A 393 9.71 -37.25 -0.73
CA GLY A 393 9.60 -37.53 -2.16
C GLY A 393 10.52 -38.69 -2.58
N GLY A 394 10.81 -39.64 -1.68
CA GLY A 394 11.72 -40.76 -1.91
C GLY A 394 13.15 -40.35 -2.26
N GLY A 395 13.58 -39.14 -1.98
CA GLY A 395 14.90 -38.61 -2.34
C GLY A 395 15.18 -38.54 -3.85
N ARG A 396 14.13 -38.48 -4.69
CA ARG A 396 14.23 -38.56 -6.17
C ARG A 396 14.08 -37.23 -6.88
N ILE A 397 13.85 -36.14 -6.15
CA ILE A 397 13.55 -34.84 -6.75
C ILE A 397 14.80 -34.28 -7.42
N PRO A 398 14.74 -33.87 -8.70
CA PRO A 398 15.86 -33.28 -9.40
C PRO A 398 16.26 -31.94 -8.75
N TRP A 399 17.56 -31.64 -8.73
CA TRP A 399 18.10 -30.44 -8.09
C TRP A 399 17.46 -29.13 -8.60
N TRP A 400 17.17 -29.04 -9.88
CA TRP A 400 16.55 -27.86 -10.48
C TRP A 400 15.09 -27.68 -10.03
N ALA A 401 14.33 -28.79 -9.90
CA ALA A 401 12.96 -28.72 -9.41
C ALA A 401 12.90 -28.35 -7.93
N ALA A 402 13.80 -28.91 -7.11
CA ALA A 402 13.94 -28.50 -5.71
C ALA A 402 14.29 -27.00 -5.60
N GLY A 403 15.21 -26.49 -6.44
CA GLY A 403 15.61 -25.09 -6.46
C GLY A 403 14.47 -24.16 -6.88
N ILE A 404 13.71 -24.48 -7.92
CA ILE A 404 12.53 -23.73 -8.35
C ILE A 404 11.44 -23.76 -7.25
N SER A 405 11.22 -24.92 -6.60
CA SER A 405 10.26 -25.05 -5.51
C SER A 405 10.63 -24.17 -4.30
N ILE A 406 11.93 -24.10 -3.91
CA ILE A 406 12.38 -23.20 -2.86
C ILE A 406 12.07 -21.76 -3.26
N TYR A 407 12.42 -21.38 -4.48
CA TYR A 407 12.14 -20.03 -5.00
C TYR A 407 10.64 -19.70 -4.99
N ALA A 408 9.79 -20.57 -5.56
CA ALA A 408 8.34 -20.36 -5.62
C ALA A 408 7.67 -20.34 -4.24
N THR A 409 8.20 -21.12 -3.27
CA THR A 409 7.71 -21.11 -1.88
C THR A 409 8.04 -19.81 -1.16
N MET A 410 9.23 -19.26 -1.39
CA MET A 410 9.67 -18.00 -0.79
C MET A 410 9.05 -16.78 -1.46
N LEU A 411 8.74 -16.87 -2.76
CA LEU A 411 8.04 -15.86 -3.53
C LEU A 411 6.52 -16.00 -3.34
N SER A 412 5.99 -15.37 -2.30
CA SER A 412 4.54 -15.37 -2.05
C SER A 412 3.80 -14.38 -2.99
N ALA A 413 2.48 -14.49 -3.05
CA ALA A 413 1.65 -13.50 -3.76
C ALA A 413 1.79 -12.09 -3.17
N ILE A 414 2.03 -11.98 -1.85
CA ILE A 414 2.36 -10.71 -1.22
C ILE A 414 3.59 -10.13 -1.91
N THR A 415 4.68 -10.90 -2.02
CA THR A 415 5.93 -10.46 -2.67
C THR A 415 5.71 -10.10 -4.15
N TYR A 416 4.86 -10.88 -4.86
CA TYR A 416 4.52 -10.67 -6.28
C TYR A 416 3.78 -9.33 -6.52
N MET A 417 3.00 -8.86 -5.55
CA MET A 417 2.30 -7.57 -5.60
C MET A 417 3.09 -6.44 -4.92
N THR A 418 3.66 -6.70 -3.74
CA THR A 418 4.32 -5.69 -2.92
C THR A 418 5.64 -5.21 -3.52
N ILE A 419 6.44 -6.07 -4.17
CA ILE A 419 7.69 -5.62 -4.82
C ILE A 419 7.40 -4.62 -5.95
N PRO A 420 6.51 -4.90 -6.93
CA PRO A 420 6.12 -3.89 -7.90
C PRO A 420 5.53 -2.62 -7.28
N ALA A 421 4.66 -2.75 -6.27
CA ALA A 421 4.08 -1.60 -5.57
C ALA A 421 5.15 -0.76 -4.86
N LYS A 422 6.12 -1.40 -4.21
CA LYS A 422 7.23 -0.71 -3.56
C LYS A 422 8.14 0.01 -4.56
N SER A 423 8.50 -0.66 -5.65
CA SER A 423 9.29 -0.05 -6.73
C SER A 423 8.52 1.09 -7.43
N TYR A 424 7.19 0.95 -7.60
CA TYR A 424 6.32 1.99 -8.09
C TYR A 424 6.29 3.22 -7.17
N THR A 425 6.10 3.01 -5.87
CA THR A 425 5.99 4.10 -4.90
C THR A 425 7.35 4.74 -4.59
N THR A 426 8.41 3.96 -4.46
CA THR A 426 9.76 4.42 -4.11
C THR A 426 10.77 4.18 -5.27
N ASP A 427 11.71 3.25 -5.11
CA ASP A 427 12.81 2.95 -6.02
C ASP A 427 13.31 1.49 -5.82
N TRP A 428 14.55 1.19 -6.23
CA TRP A 428 15.16 -0.13 -6.13
C TRP A 428 16.03 -0.34 -4.87
N THR A 429 15.94 0.50 -3.87
CA THR A 429 16.81 0.40 -2.67
C THR A 429 16.66 -0.92 -1.92
N TYR A 430 15.49 -1.58 -1.99
CA TYR A 430 15.29 -2.91 -1.40
C TYR A 430 15.82 -4.08 -2.25
N TYR A 431 16.12 -3.87 -3.53
CA TYR A 431 16.57 -4.94 -4.42
C TYR A 431 17.88 -5.61 -3.98
N PRO A 432 18.91 -4.91 -3.47
CA PRO A 432 20.14 -5.53 -3.00
C PRO A 432 19.96 -6.54 -1.86
N MET A 433 18.84 -6.50 -1.11
CA MET A 433 18.51 -7.51 -0.11
C MET A 433 18.43 -8.92 -0.70
N LEU A 434 17.99 -9.03 -1.96
CA LEU A 434 17.87 -10.31 -2.66
C LEU A 434 19.25 -10.88 -3.08
N TRP A 435 20.28 -10.05 -3.23
CA TRP A 435 21.64 -10.52 -3.47
C TRP A 435 22.18 -11.29 -2.26
N MET A 436 21.69 -10.95 -1.05
CA MET A 436 22.10 -11.62 0.18
C MET A 436 21.67 -13.09 0.20
N ILE A 437 20.60 -13.47 -0.52
CA ILE A 437 20.19 -14.88 -0.69
C ILE A 437 21.31 -15.68 -1.35
N LEU A 438 21.89 -15.16 -2.42
CA LEU A 438 22.98 -15.83 -3.11
C LEU A 438 24.24 -15.89 -2.23
N LEU A 439 24.55 -14.82 -1.49
CA LEU A 439 25.69 -14.81 -0.56
C LEU A 439 25.52 -15.81 0.59
N VAL A 440 24.33 -15.88 1.18
CA VAL A 440 23.99 -16.83 2.25
C VAL A 440 23.99 -18.29 1.77
N SER A 441 23.73 -18.54 0.48
CA SER A 441 23.76 -19.88 -0.09
C SER A 441 25.10 -20.58 0.12
N PHE A 442 26.23 -19.86 0.06
CA PHE A 442 27.55 -20.45 0.22
C PHE A 442 27.81 -21.02 1.64
N PRO A 443 27.64 -20.27 2.74
CA PRO A 443 27.78 -20.85 4.09
C PRO A 443 26.72 -21.92 4.38
N VAL A 444 25.48 -21.80 3.86
CA VAL A 444 24.46 -22.83 4.01
C VAL A 444 24.92 -24.15 3.36
N ILE A 445 25.39 -24.12 2.12
CA ILE A 445 25.88 -25.30 1.39
C ILE A 445 27.11 -25.89 2.08
N LYS A 446 28.03 -25.06 2.58
CA LYS A 446 29.31 -25.54 3.15
C LYS A 446 29.19 -26.08 4.55
N TYR A 447 28.34 -25.51 5.41
CA TYR A 447 28.30 -25.82 6.85
C TYR A 447 27.02 -26.45 7.32
N TYR A 448 25.84 -25.94 6.90
CA TYR A 448 24.56 -26.39 7.38
C TYR A 448 24.03 -27.63 6.62
N LEU A 449 24.12 -27.64 5.31
CA LEU A 449 23.65 -28.77 4.49
C LEU A 449 24.33 -30.09 4.83
N PRO A 450 25.69 -30.21 4.97
CA PRO A 450 26.33 -31.44 5.40
C PRO A 450 25.86 -31.89 6.78
N TYR A 451 25.60 -30.93 7.69
CA TYR A 451 25.13 -31.23 9.03
C TYR A 451 23.71 -31.82 9.02
N PHE A 452 22.78 -31.25 8.26
CA PHE A 452 21.44 -31.79 8.09
C PHE A 452 21.41 -33.17 7.44
N ARG A 453 22.20 -33.38 6.41
CA ARG A 453 22.27 -34.65 5.66
C ARG A 453 22.91 -35.78 6.49
N LYS A 454 23.94 -35.46 7.27
CA LYS A 454 24.63 -36.44 8.12
C LYS A 454 23.71 -37.04 9.19
N LEU A 455 22.81 -36.27 9.74
CA LEU A 455 21.91 -36.69 10.81
C LEU A 455 20.65 -37.43 10.28
N ASN A 456 20.45 -37.49 8.96
CA ASN A 456 19.34 -38.15 8.29
C ASN A 456 17.96 -37.86 8.93
N VAL A 457 17.74 -36.61 9.29
CA VAL A 457 16.51 -36.12 9.91
C VAL A 457 15.39 -36.00 8.90
N THR A 458 14.14 -36.01 9.36
CA THR A 458 12.95 -35.69 8.55
C THR A 458 12.42 -34.30 8.89
N SER A 459 12.49 -33.91 10.17
CA SER A 459 12.21 -32.56 10.64
C SER A 459 13.53 -31.86 11.00
N ALA A 460 13.65 -30.57 10.65
CA ALA A 460 14.78 -29.73 11.04
C ALA A 460 14.97 -29.67 12.58
N TYR A 461 13.88 -29.78 13.31
CA TYR A 461 13.88 -29.64 14.77
C TYR A 461 14.40 -30.89 15.52
N GLU A 462 14.47 -32.06 14.85
CA GLU A 462 15.14 -33.24 15.39
C GLU A 462 16.60 -32.98 15.76
N ILE A 463 17.26 -32.07 15.04
CA ILE A 463 18.62 -31.62 15.30
C ILE A 463 18.74 -30.96 16.67
N LEU A 464 17.75 -30.17 17.08
CA LEU A 464 17.76 -29.48 18.37
C LEU A 464 17.62 -30.47 19.54
N GLU A 465 16.89 -31.58 19.35
CA GLU A 465 16.83 -32.66 20.36
C GLU A 465 18.18 -33.35 20.49
N GLN A 466 18.79 -33.77 19.37
CA GLN A 466 20.07 -34.44 19.38
C GLN A 466 21.21 -33.59 19.95
N ARG A 467 21.07 -32.26 19.78
CA ARG A 467 22.11 -31.33 20.23
C ARG A 467 21.88 -30.79 21.64
N PHE A 468 20.64 -30.59 22.03
CA PHE A 468 20.26 -29.99 23.32
C PHE A 468 19.37 -30.93 24.16
N ASN A 469 18.08 -30.93 23.89
CA ASN A 469 17.09 -31.79 24.57
C ASN A 469 15.71 -31.73 23.86
N VAL A 470 14.81 -32.62 24.31
CA VAL A 470 13.42 -32.72 23.80
C VAL A 470 12.66 -31.43 23.96
N PHE A 471 12.83 -30.69 25.08
CA PHE A 471 12.10 -29.45 25.33
C PHE A 471 12.42 -28.39 24.26
N THR A 472 13.72 -28.24 23.91
CA THR A 472 14.14 -27.29 22.85
C THR A 472 13.55 -27.66 21.49
N ARG A 473 13.49 -28.95 21.13
CA ARG A 473 12.81 -29.44 19.91
C ARG A 473 11.33 -29.06 19.90
N MET A 474 10.63 -29.41 21.01
CA MET A 474 9.18 -29.17 21.13
C MET A 474 8.84 -27.70 21.06
N LEU A 475 9.61 -26.86 21.78
CA LEU A 475 9.42 -25.40 21.75
C LEU A 475 9.58 -24.84 20.31
N ALA A 476 10.71 -25.14 19.66
CA ALA A 476 10.99 -24.65 18.32
C ALA A 476 9.96 -25.13 17.28
N SER A 477 9.57 -26.41 17.33
CA SER A 477 8.55 -26.99 16.45
C SER A 477 7.17 -26.39 16.68
N THR A 478 6.80 -26.12 17.95
CA THR A 478 5.51 -25.44 18.27
C THR A 478 5.47 -24.02 17.74
N LEU A 479 6.52 -23.24 17.98
CA LEU A 479 6.62 -21.87 17.49
C LEU A 479 6.58 -21.82 15.97
N PHE A 480 7.28 -22.74 15.29
CA PHE A 480 7.22 -22.86 13.84
C PHE A 480 5.81 -23.20 13.34
N CYS A 481 5.11 -24.16 13.94
CA CYS A 481 3.75 -24.52 13.53
C CYS A 481 2.79 -23.34 13.68
N ILE A 482 2.85 -22.61 14.80
CA ILE A 482 2.03 -21.41 15.03
C ILE A 482 2.35 -20.34 13.97
N PHE A 483 3.65 -20.03 13.79
CA PHE A 483 4.10 -19.08 12.80
C PHE A 483 3.60 -19.41 11.40
N MET A 484 3.70 -20.69 10.96
CA MET A 484 3.29 -21.08 9.62
C MET A 484 1.76 -21.03 9.43
N ILE A 485 0.97 -21.36 10.45
CA ILE A 485 -0.49 -21.27 10.39
C ILE A 485 -0.94 -19.81 10.25
N VAL A 486 -0.36 -18.91 11.03
CA VAL A 486 -0.65 -17.49 10.94
C VAL A 486 -0.18 -16.91 9.60
N ARG A 487 1.01 -17.31 9.13
CA ARG A 487 1.51 -16.92 7.80
C ARG A 487 0.58 -17.38 6.68
N MET A 488 -0.01 -18.59 6.77
CA MET A 488 -1.01 -19.05 5.81
C MET A 488 -2.23 -18.12 5.74
N ALA A 489 -2.74 -17.68 6.90
CA ALA A 489 -3.89 -16.80 6.96
C ALA A 489 -3.59 -15.44 6.29
N ILE A 490 -2.45 -14.83 6.59
CA ILE A 490 -2.04 -13.55 5.99
C ILE A 490 -1.83 -13.69 4.48
N VAL A 491 -1.18 -14.77 4.02
CA VAL A 491 -0.93 -15.04 2.60
C VAL A 491 -2.22 -15.32 1.82
N LEU A 492 -3.29 -15.80 2.47
CA LEU A 492 -4.63 -15.89 1.88
C LEU A 492 -5.35 -14.55 1.85
N TYR A 493 -5.31 -13.82 2.95
CA TYR A 493 -6.10 -12.59 3.14
C TYR A 493 -5.62 -11.42 2.28
N LEU A 494 -4.32 -11.06 2.36
CA LEU A 494 -3.80 -9.84 1.69
C LEU A 494 -3.96 -9.86 0.17
N PRO A 495 -3.60 -10.95 -0.56
CA PRO A 495 -3.84 -11.02 -1.99
C PRO A 495 -5.34 -11.01 -2.35
N SER A 496 -6.18 -11.65 -1.52
CA SER A 496 -7.63 -11.65 -1.73
C SER A 496 -8.20 -10.24 -1.62
N LEU A 497 -7.74 -9.45 -0.64
CA LEU A 497 -8.16 -8.06 -0.46
C LEU A 497 -7.80 -7.21 -1.69
N ALA A 498 -6.56 -7.30 -2.18
CA ALA A 498 -6.12 -6.57 -3.36
C ALA A 498 -6.86 -7.01 -4.63
N LEU A 499 -7.11 -8.32 -4.79
CA LEU A 499 -7.87 -8.86 -5.93
C LEU A 499 -9.32 -8.42 -5.91
N THR A 500 -9.99 -8.48 -4.75
CA THR A 500 -11.38 -8.01 -4.59
C THR A 500 -11.51 -6.53 -4.98
N ALA A 501 -10.55 -5.71 -4.52
CA ALA A 501 -10.53 -4.28 -4.84
C ALA A 501 -10.47 -3.98 -6.34
N VAL A 502 -9.92 -4.89 -7.14
CA VAL A 502 -9.65 -4.68 -8.58
C VAL A 502 -10.59 -5.47 -9.48
N THR A 503 -10.88 -6.72 -9.13
CA THR A 503 -11.67 -7.63 -9.98
C THR A 503 -13.17 -7.60 -9.66
N GLY A 504 -13.57 -7.10 -8.50
CA GLY A 504 -14.93 -7.19 -7.98
C GLY A 504 -15.33 -8.60 -7.51
N ILE A 505 -14.38 -9.55 -7.47
CA ILE A 505 -14.63 -10.89 -6.90
C ILE A 505 -14.74 -10.74 -5.38
N ASP A 506 -15.74 -11.40 -4.79
CA ASP A 506 -15.92 -11.41 -3.35
C ASP A 506 -14.68 -11.97 -2.61
N ILE A 507 -14.25 -11.30 -1.53
CA ILE A 507 -13.03 -11.64 -0.78
C ILE A 507 -13.11 -13.07 -0.19
N TYR A 508 -14.29 -13.46 0.31
CA TYR A 508 -14.48 -14.78 0.88
C TYR A 508 -14.34 -15.85 -0.19
N LEU A 509 -14.86 -15.59 -1.40
CA LEU A 509 -14.72 -16.51 -2.54
C LEU A 509 -13.25 -16.66 -2.95
N CYS A 510 -12.46 -15.59 -3.00
CA CYS A 510 -11.02 -15.64 -3.29
C CYS A 510 -10.29 -16.52 -2.25
N ILE A 511 -10.50 -16.25 -0.96
CA ILE A 511 -9.88 -16.98 0.15
C ILE A 511 -10.26 -18.49 0.08
N ILE A 512 -11.54 -18.79 -0.11
CA ILE A 512 -12.04 -20.18 -0.17
C ILE A 512 -11.47 -20.92 -1.36
N LEU A 513 -11.47 -20.34 -2.56
CA LEU A 513 -10.94 -20.98 -3.77
C LEU A 513 -9.45 -21.31 -3.62
N MET A 514 -8.63 -20.34 -3.21
CA MET A 514 -7.20 -20.55 -3.00
C MET A 514 -6.93 -21.58 -1.89
N GLY A 515 -7.60 -21.43 -0.75
CA GLY A 515 -7.38 -22.27 0.42
C GLY A 515 -7.83 -23.70 0.22
N LEU A 516 -9.10 -23.95 -0.19
CA LEU A 516 -9.63 -25.31 -0.34
C LEU A 516 -8.90 -26.11 -1.43
N VAL A 517 -8.66 -25.50 -2.61
CA VAL A 517 -7.95 -26.20 -3.69
C VAL A 517 -6.54 -26.58 -3.23
N THR A 518 -5.86 -25.68 -2.48
CA THR A 518 -4.52 -25.97 -1.95
C THR A 518 -4.54 -27.10 -0.92
N ILE A 519 -5.46 -27.06 0.04
CA ILE A 519 -5.60 -28.10 1.06
C ILE A 519 -5.83 -29.48 0.38
N ILE A 520 -6.71 -29.54 -0.61
CA ILE A 520 -7.05 -30.79 -1.30
C ILE A 520 -5.82 -31.35 -2.00
N TYR A 521 -5.18 -30.60 -2.92
CA TYR A 521 -4.08 -31.20 -3.70
C TYR A 521 -2.84 -31.51 -2.87
N CYS A 522 -2.52 -30.68 -1.86
CA CYS A 522 -1.40 -30.88 -0.96
C CYS A 522 -1.59 -32.14 -0.07
N THR A 523 -2.80 -32.33 0.48
CA THR A 523 -3.13 -33.48 1.32
C THR A 523 -3.12 -34.80 0.53
N MET A 524 -3.45 -34.72 -0.76
CA MET A 524 -3.51 -35.91 -1.62
C MET A 524 -2.12 -36.41 -2.02
N GLY A 525 -1.20 -35.54 -2.40
CA GLY A 525 0.05 -35.91 -3.07
C GLY A 525 1.35 -35.62 -2.32
N GLY A 526 1.29 -35.25 -1.04
CA GLY A 526 2.47 -35.03 -0.19
C GLY A 526 3.49 -34.03 -0.78
N VAL A 527 4.78 -34.15 -0.37
CA VAL A 527 5.86 -33.22 -0.77
C VAL A 527 6.16 -33.26 -2.27
N GLU A 528 5.98 -34.42 -2.94
CA GLU A 528 6.25 -34.54 -4.38
C GLU A 528 5.27 -33.69 -5.18
N ALA A 529 3.95 -33.75 -4.85
CA ALA A 529 2.93 -32.88 -5.47
C ALA A 529 3.17 -31.39 -5.20
N VAL A 530 3.59 -31.04 -3.99
CA VAL A 530 3.93 -29.65 -3.64
C VAL A 530 5.08 -29.16 -4.50
N ILE A 531 6.20 -29.89 -4.60
CA ILE A 531 7.38 -29.44 -5.35
C ILE A 531 7.07 -29.31 -6.85
N TRP A 532 6.38 -30.26 -7.46
CA TRP A 532 6.02 -30.15 -8.88
C TRP A 532 4.94 -29.10 -9.12
N GLY A 533 4.02 -28.89 -8.16
CA GLY A 533 3.09 -27.77 -8.14
C GLY A 533 3.84 -26.44 -8.14
N ASP A 534 4.82 -26.28 -7.25
CA ASP A 534 5.66 -25.09 -7.15
C ASP A 534 6.45 -24.83 -8.44
N VAL A 535 6.91 -25.89 -9.13
CA VAL A 535 7.63 -25.75 -10.43
C VAL A 535 6.69 -25.16 -11.48
N VAL A 536 5.47 -25.69 -11.64
CA VAL A 536 4.49 -25.16 -12.61
C VAL A 536 4.11 -23.72 -12.23
N GLN A 537 3.82 -23.48 -10.97
CA GLN A 537 3.44 -22.17 -10.45
C GLN A 537 4.56 -21.15 -10.60
N GLY A 538 5.81 -21.52 -10.29
CA GLY A 538 6.98 -20.69 -10.48
C GLY A 538 7.23 -20.32 -11.93
N LEU A 539 7.02 -21.24 -12.87
CA LEU A 539 7.13 -20.94 -14.31
C LEU A 539 6.05 -19.95 -14.77
N ILE A 540 4.79 -20.15 -14.33
CA ILE A 540 3.68 -19.22 -14.64
C ILE A 540 4.03 -17.81 -14.15
N LEU A 541 4.56 -17.70 -12.92
CA LEU A 541 4.99 -16.43 -12.31
C LEU A 541 6.08 -15.74 -13.12
N VAL A 542 7.13 -16.48 -13.50
CA VAL A 542 8.28 -15.92 -14.26
C VAL A 542 7.84 -15.45 -15.65
N PHE A 543 7.10 -16.29 -16.38
CA PHE A 543 6.63 -15.90 -17.71
C PHE A 543 5.64 -14.74 -17.64
N GLY A 544 4.74 -14.73 -16.66
CA GLY A 544 3.81 -13.63 -16.43
C GLY A 544 4.53 -12.32 -16.12
N ALA A 545 5.56 -12.35 -15.27
CA ALA A 545 6.36 -11.17 -14.94
C ALA A 545 7.11 -10.62 -16.16
N ILE A 546 7.77 -11.49 -16.95
CA ILE A 546 8.49 -11.08 -18.17
C ILE A 546 7.51 -10.46 -19.19
N PHE A 547 6.35 -11.10 -19.38
CA PHE A 547 5.32 -10.56 -20.27
C PHE A 547 4.85 -9.18 -19.83
N ALA A 548 4.58 -8.99 -18.52
CA ALA A 548 4.14 -7.72 -17.96
C ALA A 548 5.20 -6.62 -18.16
N VAL A 549 6.49 -6.90 -17.96
CA VAL A 549 7.59 -5.95 -18.22
C VAL A 549 7.58 -5.50 -19.68
N ILE A 550 7.52 -6.45 -20.62
CA ILE A 550 7.53 -6.14 -22.05
C ILE A 550 6.29 -5.29 -22.41
N TYR A 551 5.13 -5.68 -21.91
CA TYR A 551 3.88 -4.98 -22.19
C TYR A 551 3.92 -3.53 -21.67
N LEU A 552 4.34 -3.31 -20.41
CA LEU A 552 4.51 -1.98 -19.82
C LEU A 552 5.49 -1.11 -20.61
N ALA A 553 6.66 -1.66 -20.92
CA ALA A 553 7.68 -0.91 -21.65
C ALA A 553 7.27 -0.48 -23.07
N VAL A 554 6.42 -1.29 -23.73
CA VAL A 554 5.89 -0.95 -25.07
C VAL A 554 4.71 0.01 -24.99
N SER A 555 3.89 -0.08 -23.91
CA SER A 555 2.67 0.74 -23.73
C SER A 555 2.95 2.13 -23.15
N THR A 556 4.13 2.37 -22.56
CA THR A 556 4.54 3.69 -22.09
C THR A 556 4.79 4.64 -23.28
N GLU A 557 4.44 5.91 -23.15
CA GLU A 557 4.71 6.92 -24.18
C GLU A 557 6.21 7.00 -24.49
N GLY A 558 6.56 6.97 -25.78
CA GLY A 558 7.96 6.83 -26.23
C GLY A 558 8.52 5.40 -26.18
N GLY A 559 7.69 4.39 -25.84
CA GLY A 559 8.07 2.99 -25.78
C GLY A 559 9.18 2.71 -24.74
N ILE A 560 10.06 1.75 -25.04
CA ILE A 560 11.16 1.36 -24.14
C ILE A 560 12.08 2.55 -23.81
N GLY A 561 12.38 3.42 -24.81
CA GLY A 561 13.21 4.62 -24.60
C GLY A 561 12.57 5.57 -23.60
N GLY A 562 11.30 5.96 -23.84
CA GLY A 562 10.55 6.84 -22.92
C GLY A 562 10.42 6.27 -21.51
N CYS A 563 10.23 4.95 -21.39
CA CYS A 563 10.19 4.28 -20.08
C CYS A 563 11.53 4.44 -19.32
N ILE A 564 12.66 4.27 -20.00
CA ILE A 564 13.99 4.41 -19.39
C ILE A 564 14.26 5.87 -19.02
N ASP A 565 13.99 6.81 -19.93
CA ASP A 565 14.22 8.24 -19.70
C ASP A 565 13.42 8.75 -18.48
N ILE A 566 12.12 8.45 -18.43
CA ILE A 566 11.26 8.82 -17.30
C ILE A 566 11.75 8.18 -15.99
N ALA A 567 12.20 6.92 -16.02
CA ALA A 567 12.70 6.23 -14.84
C ALA A 567 13.99 6.85 -14.31
N LEU A 568 14.90 7.28 -15.19
CA LEU A 568 16.15 7.95 -14.83
C LEU A 568 15.89 9.37 -14.29
N ASP A 569 15.05 10.14 -14.96
CA ASP A 569 14.69 11.51 -14.53
C ASP A 569 14.02 11.59 -13.16
N ASN A 570 13.41 10.47 -12.71
CA ASN A 570 12.72 10.40 -11.42
C ASN A 570 13.42 9.48 -10.40
N ASP A 571 14.71 9.19 -10.57
CA ASP A 571 15.55 8.38 -9.67
C ASP A 571 14.97 6.99 -9.33
N LYS A 572 14.14 6.42 -10.22
CA LYS A 572 13.46 5.14 -9.98
C LYS A 572 14.38 3.93 -9.97
N LEU A 573 15.58 4.04 -10.52
CA LEU A 573 16.58 2.96 -10.59
C LEU A 573 17.66 3.06 -9.49
N ARG A 574 17.46 3.89 -8.48
CA ARG A 574 18.40 4.05 -7.37
C ARG A 574 18.48 2.76 -6.54
N LEU A 575 19.69 2.16 -6.48
CA LEU A 575 19.95 0.89 -5.78
C LEU A 575 20.35 1.06 -4.32
N PHE A 576 21.02 2.17 -3.95
CA PHE A 576 21.56 2.36 -2.63
C PHE A 576 21.24 3.73 -2.08
N ASP A 577 20.76 3.76 -0.85
CA ASP A 577 20.70 4.95 -0.03
C ASP A 577 21.93 4.98 0.89
N TRP A 578 22.86 5.90 0.64
CA TRP A 578 24.12 6.03 1.36
C TRP A 578 24.00 6.84 2.66
N SER A 579 22.79 7.28 3.02
CA SER A 579 22.57 7.97 4.29
C SER A 579 22.87 7.06 5.49
N ASN A 580 23.21 7.65 6.63
CA ASN A 580 23.55 6.93 7.85
C ASN A 580 22.35 6.91 8.82
N SER A 581 21.21 6.39 8.37
CA SER A 581 20.00 6.22 9.18
C SER A 581 19.77 4.73 9.46
N TRP A 582 19.32 4.40 10.66
CA TRP A 582 18.89 3.04 11.03
C TRP A 582 17.37 2.87 10.99
N SER A 583 16.62 3.95 10.89
CA SER A 583 15.16 3.92 10.73
C SER A 583 14.72 3.75 9.28
N GLN A 584 15.61 4.05 8.31
CA GLN A 584 15.34 3.94 6.88
C GLN A 584 16.07 2.74 6.28
N ALA A 585 15.64 2.31 5.09
CA ALA A 585 16.26 1.22 4.34
C ALA A 585 17.55 1.68 3.65
N THR A 586 18.56 2.06 4.44
CA THR A 586 19.88 2.45 3.97
C THR A 586 20.71 1.23 3.54
N TRP A 587 21.79 1.45 2.81
CA TRP A 587 22.63 0.36 2.26
C TRP A 587 23.09 -0.65 3.31
N TRP A 588 23.49 -0.21 4.50
CA TRP A 588 23.98 -1.10 5.56
C TRP A 588 22.84 -1.82 6.28
N VAL A 589 21.67 -1.19 6.46
CA VAL A 589 20.45 -1.81 7.00
C VAL A 589 20.00 -2.96 6.09
N ILE A 590 19.98 -2.71 4.78
CA ILE A 590 19.62 -3.70 3.76
C ILE A 590 20.61 -4.89 3.76
N ILE A 591 21.90 -4.63 3.82
CA ILE A 591 22.90 -5.70 3.80
C ILE A 591 22.86 -6.52 5.09
N LEU A 592 22.90 -5.88 6.26
CA LEU A 592 22.88 -6.59 7.54
C LEU A 592 21.57 -7.34 7.77
N GLY A 593 20.45 -6.65 7.53
CA GLY A 593 19.12 -7.24 7.64
C GLY A 593 18.91 -8.36 6.63
N GLY A 594 19.30 -8.15 5.39
CA GLY A 594 19.22 -9.15 4.33
C GLY A 594 20.05 -10.40 4.62
N LEU A 595 21.30 -10.26 5.08
CA LEU A 595 22.14 -11.39 5.47
C LEU A 595 21.52 -12.20 6.61
N ALA A 596 21.10 -11.52 7.69
CA ALA A 596 20.54 -12.19 8.86
C ALA A 596 19.22 -12.87 8.56
N ASN A 597 18.25 -12.16 7.96
CA ASN A 597 16.93 -12.70 7.67
C ASN A 597 16.99 -13.88 6.68
N ASN A 598 17.86 -13.80 5.66
CA ASN A 598 18.04 -14.93 4.75
C ASN A 598 18.77 -16.09 5.44
N LEU A 599 19.78 -15.84 6.29
CA LEU A 599 20.43 -16.91 7.03
C LEU A 599 19.42 -17.64 7.94
N ILE A 600 18.56 -16.91 8.65
CA ILE A 600 17.49 -17.49 9.46
C ILE A 600 16.58 -18.39 8.61
N SER A 601 16.05 -17.86 7.51
CA SER A 601 15.12 -18.58 6.62
C SER A 601 15.74 -19.86 6.04
N TYR A 602 17.00 -19.81 5.60
CA TYR A 602 17.67 -20.94 4.97
C TYR A 602 18.24 -21.98 5.95
N THR A 603 18.25 -21.69 7.25
CA THR A 603 18.84 -22.58 8.26
C THR A 603 17.87 -23.08 9.33
N SER A 604 16.70 -22.44 9.52
CA SER A 604 15.75 -22.78 10.55
C SER A 604 14.32 -23.05 10.06
N ASP A 605 14.01 -22.67 8.81
CA ASP A 605 12.68 -22.88 8.24
C ASP A 605 12.55 -24.31 7.67
N GLN A 606 11.65 -25.10 8.25
CA GLN A 606 11.36 -26.47 7.79
C GLN A 606 10.89 -26.50 6.34
N THR A 607 10.19 -25.47 5.85
CA THR A 607 9.73 -25.43 4.44
C THR A 607 10.89 -25.46 3.46
N VAL A 608 11.98 -24.83 3.78
CA VAL A 608 13.21 -24.76 2.96
C VAL A 608 14.07 -26.01 3.18
N ILE A 609 14.31 -26.38 4.45
CA ILE A 609 15.15 -27.51 4.81
C ILE A 609 14.60 -28.82 4.26
N GLN A 610 13.28 -28.99 4.26
CA GLN A 610 12.64 -30.18 3.71
C GLN A 610 13.01 -30.41 2.24
N ARG A 611 13.12 -29.34 1.43
CA ARG A 611 13.54 -29.48 0.02
C ARG A 611 14.98 -29.92 -0.14
N TYR A 612 15.86 -29.59 0.80
CA TYR A 612 17.24 -30.12 0.79
C TYR A 612 17.25 -31.64 0.96
N LEU A 613 16.28 -32.18 1.70
CA LEU A 613 16.19 -33.60 2.02
C LEU A 613 15.46 -34.41 0.92
N THR A 614 14.77 -33.78 -0.02
CA THR A 614 14.07 -34.45 -1.13
C THR A 614 14.99 -34.80 -2.31
N THR A 615 16.21 -34.24 -2.36
CA THR A 615 17.18 -34.49 -3.44
C THR A 615 18.02 -35.75 -3.18
N PRO A 616 18.55 -36.42 -4.24
CA PRO A 616 19.29 -37.67 -4.08
C PRO A 616 20.53 -37.56 -3.20
N ASP A 617 21.32 -36.51 -3.33
CA ASP A 617 22.60 -36.34 -2.65
C ASP A 617 22.83 -34.88 -2.25
N GLU A 618 23.88 -34.65 -1.44
CA GLU A 618 24.27 -33.33 -0.93
C GLU A 618 24.67 -32.37 -2.06
N LYS A 619 25.30 -32.83 -3.12
CA LYS A 619 25.71 -32.02 -4.25
C LYS A 619 24.49 -31.52 -5.03
N SER A 620 23.46 -32.37 -5.21
CA SER A 620 22.20 -32.01 -5.80
C SER A 620 21.43 -31.00 -4.94
N ALA A 621 21.39 -31.19 -3.63
CA ALA A 621 20.80 -30.19 -2.72
C ALA A 621 21.50 -28.84 -2.83
N GLY A 622 22.85 -28.84 -2.82
CA GLY A 622 23.65 -27.60 -2.96
C GLY A 622 23.39 -26.89 -4.29
N ARG A 623 23.26 -27.61 -5.40
CA ARG A 623 22.87 -27.04 -6.70
C ARG A 623 21.45 -26.45 -6.66
N GLY A 624 20.51 -27.10 -5.98
CA GLY A 624 19.16 -26.57 -5.79
C GLY A 624 19.16 -25.23 -5.04
N ILE A 625 19.94 -25.13 -3.97
CA ILE A 625 20.11 -23.88 -3.22
C ILE A 625 20.68 -22.76 -4.10
N LEU A 626 21.68 -23.07 -4.94
CA LEU A 626 22.24 -22.09 -5.87
C LEU A 626 21.25 -21.66 -6.95
N VAL A 627 20.45 -22.58 -7.50
CA VAL A 627 19.37 -22.24 -8.45
C VAL A 627 18.41 -21.25 -7.84
N ASN A 628 17.93 -21.50 -6.61
CA ASN A 628 17.08 -20.56 -5.90
C ASN A 628 17.76 -19.20 -5.72
N GLY A 629 19.03 -19.15 -5.30
CA GLY A 629 19.77 -17.90 -5.14
C GLY A 629 19.91 -17.11 -6.45
N VAL A 630 20.23 -17.80 -7.55
CA VAL A 630 20.29 -17.18 -8.89
C VAL A 630 18.91 -16.68 -9.32
N MET A 631 17.86 -17.49 -9.19
CA MET A 631 16.50 -17.07 -9.54
C MET A 631 16.06 -15.86 -8.70
N SER A 632 16.34 -15.83 -7.40
CA SER A 632 16.00 -14.71 -6.52
C SER A 632 16.64 -13.40 -6.97
N VAL A 633 17.86 -13.43 -7.50
CA VAL A 633 18.51 -12.22 -8.03
C VAL A 633 17.91 -11.84 -9.39
N PHE A 634 17.92 -12.76 -10.37
CA PHE A 634 17.61 -12.39 -11.76
C PHE A 634 16.11 -12.23 -12.04
N VAL A 635 15.26 -13.08 -11.48
CA VAL A 635 13.80 -12.98 -11.72
C VAL A 635 13.21 -11.78 -11.00
N SER A 636 13.74 -11.42 -9.84
CA SER A 636 13.26 -10.26 -9.11
C SER A 636 13.51 -8.93 -9.83
N VAL A 637 14.50 -8.86 -10.73
CA VAL A 637 14.66 -7.71 -11.65
C VAL A 637 13.35 -7.44 -12.39
N ALA A 638 12.67 -8.49 -12.87
CA ALA A 638 11.41 -8.32 -13.59
C ALA A 638 10.34 -7.68 -12.70
N PHE A 639 10.24 -8.05 -11.41
CA PHE A 639 9.26 -7.44 -10.50
C PHE A 639 9.55 -5.96 -10.20
N TYR A 640 10.82 -5.61 -10.02
CA TYR A 640 11.22 -4.21 -9.87
C TYR A 640 10.99 -3.41 -11.15
N MET A 641 11.28 -4.01 -12.32
CA MET A 641 10.97 -3.41 -13.61
C MET A 641 9.46 -3.22 -13.85
N ILE A 642 8.61 -4.15 -13.37
CA ILE A 642 7.15 -3.96 -13.40
C ILE A 642 6.77 -2.70 -12.63
N GLY A 643 7.28 -2.51 -11.39
CA GLY A 643 6.96 -1.32 -10.59
C GLY A 643 7.45 -0.03 -11.25
N THR A 644 8.67 -0.02 -11.80
CA THR A 644 9.20 1.10 -12.58
C THR A 644 8.35 1.37 -13.82
N GLY A 645 7.98 0.32 -14.55
CA GLY A 645 7.11 0.43 -15.74
C GLY A 645 5.71 0.96 -15.41
N LEU A 646 5.13 0.54 -14.29
CA LEU A 646 3.86 1.08 -13.79
C LEU A 646 3.97 2.58 -13.48
N TYR A 647 5.08 2.99 -12.85
CA TYR A 647 5.34 4.40 -12.59
C TYR A 647 5.41 5.22 -13.87
N THR A 648 6.19 4.77 -14.85
CA THR A 648 6.37 5.48 -16.12
C THR A 648 5.09 5.50 -16.94
N PHE A 649 4.33 4.40 -16.97
CA PHE A 649 3.04 4.31 -17.64
C PHE A 649 2.01 5.28 -17.02
N TYR A 650 1.78 5.24 -15.70
CA TYR A 650 0.79 6.11 -15.07
C TYR A 650 1.23 7.57 -14.94
N LYS A 651 2.53 7.87 -15.05
CA LYS A 651 3.01 9.25 -15.19
C LYS A 651 2.60 9.87 -16.54
N THR A 652 2.57 9.06 -17.59
CA THR A 652 2.13 9.49 -18.94
C THR A 652 0.62 9.34 -19.15
N HIS A 653 -0.05 8.44 -18.42
CA HIS A 653 -1.48 8.16 -18.51
C HIS A 653 -2.20 8.30 -17.15
N PRO A 654 -2.16 9.49 -16.51
CA PRO A 654 -2.65 9.66 -15.13
C PRO A 654 -4.16 9.42 -14.98
N VAL A 655 -4.95 9.62 -16.01
CA VAL A 655 -6.41 9.46 -16.01
C VAL A 655 -6.83 7.98 -15.99
N GLU A 656 -5.95 7.08 -16.43
CA GLU A 656 -6.21 5.64 -16.49
C GLU A 656 -6.01 4.93 -15.15
N LEU A 657 -5.43 5.59 -14.17
CA LEU A 657 -5.26 5.05 -12.83
C LEU A 657 -6.56 5.19 -12.01
N ASP A 658 -6.96 4.14 -11.32
CA ASP A 658 -8.13 4.16 -10.41
C ASP A 658 -7.87 5.11 -9.24
N ILE A 659 -8.60 6.21 -9.20
CA ILE A 659 -8.44 7.21 -8.14
C ILE A 659 -8.99 6.73 -6.80
N THR A 660 -9.85 5.72 -6.78
CA THR A 660 -10.47 5.14 -5.58
C THR A 660 -9.64 4.02 -4.96
N MET A 661 -8.50 3.66 -5.54
CA MET A 661 -7.63 2.58 -5.07
C MET A 661 -7.16 2.85 -3.63
N GLY A 662 -7.56 2.01 -2.68
CA GLY A 662 -7.27 2.19 -1.25
C GLY A 662 -5.85 1.79 -0.82
N GLN A 663 -5.16 0.98 -1.62
CA GLN A 663 -3.83 0.42 -1.28
C GLN A 663 -2.92 0.38 -2.51
N SER A 664 -1.63 0.70 -2.32
CA SER A 664 -0.63 0.65 -3.40
C SER A 664 -0.41 -0.77 -3.96
N ASP A 665 -0.59 -1.80 -3.15
CA ASP A 665 -0.37 -3.21 -3.54
C ASP A 665 -1.36 -3.69 -4.62
N ALA A 666 -2.49 -3.00 -4.78
CA ALA A 666 -3.46 -3.25 -5.84
C ALA A 666 -3.06 -2.69 -7.22
N ILE A 667 -1.98 -1.88 -7.31
CA ILE A 667 -1.59 -1.19 -8.56
C ILE A 667 -1.29 -2.16 -9.70
N PHE A 668 -0.55 -3.24 -9.43
CA PHE A 668 -0.19 -4.21 -10.46
C PHE A 668 -1.39 -5.09 -10.87
N PRO A 669 -2.19 -5.66 -9.95
CA PRO A 669 -3.47 -6.29 -10.30
C PRO A 669 -4.42 -5.37 -11.06
N PHE A 670 -4.49 -4.09 -10.70
CA PHE A 670 -5.30 -3.11 -11.42
C PHE A 670 -4.84 -2.94 -12.87
N PHE A 671 -3.53 -2.77 -13.09
CA PHE A 671 -2.97 -2.68 -14.43
C PHE A 671 -3.29 -3.93 -15.28
N MET A 672 -3.19 -5.13 -14.68
CA MET A 672 -3.54 -6.38 -15.36
C MET A 672 -5.00 -6.38 -15.84
N MET A 673 -5.92 -5.88 -15.00
CA MET A 673 -7.35 -5.90 -15.29
C MET A 673 -7.78 -4.77 -16.23
N SER A 674 -7.15 -3.60 -16.13
CA SER A 674 -7.55 -2.41 -16.89
C SER A 674 -6.89 -2.30 -18.26
N GLN A 675 -5.64 -2.77 -18.38
CA GLN A 675 -4.81 -2.51 -19.58
C GLN A 675 -4.55 -3.77 -20.42
N MET A 676 -4.69 -4.97 -19.83
CA MET A 676 -4.34 -6.18 -20.56
C MET A 676 -5.58 -6.83 -21.21
N PRO A 677 -5.40 -7.51 -22.35
CA PRO A 677 -6.49 -8.22 -23.01
C PRO A 677 -7.12 -9.29 -22.09
N ALA A 678 -8.43 -9.46 -22.20
CA ALA A 678 -9.14 -10.53 -21.51
C ALA A 678 -8.52 -11.92 -21.82
N GLY A 679 -8.44 -12.79 -20.83
CA GLY A 679 -7.73 -14.06 -20.90
C GLY A 679 -6.26 -13.94 -20.50
N VAL A 680 -5.52 -12.93 -21.00
CA VAL A 680 -4.17 -12.62 -20.50
C VAL A 680 -4.25 -12.07 -19.08
N ALA A 681 -5.17 -11.15 -18.82
CA ALA A 681 -5.48 -10.67 -17.48
C ALA A 681 -5.83 -11.84 -16.54
N GLY A 682 -6.70 -12.76 -16.99
CA GLY A 682 -7.04 -13.97 -16.26
C GLY A 682 -5.85 -14.87 -15.94
N ALA A 683 -4.91 -15.03 -16.89
CA ALA A 683 -3.69 -15.81 -16.69
C ALA A 683 -2.74 -15.18 -15.67
N LEU A 684 -2.63 -13.85 -15.65
CA LEU A 684 -1.82 -13.11 -14.69
C LEU A 684 -2.47 -13.10 -13.28
N ILE A 685 -3.79 -13.01 -13.19
CA ILE A 685 -4.50 -13.19 -11.94
C ILE A 685 -4.33 -14.63 -11.45
N ALA A 686 -4.38 -15.64 -12.33
CA ALA A 686 -4.05 -17.02 -11.97
C ALA A 686 -2.59 -17.17 -11.48
N ALA A 687 -1.65 -16.33 -11.95
CA ALA A 687 -0.29 -16.30 -11.41
C ALA A 687 -0.26 -15.79 -9.95
N ILE A 688 -1.12 -14.83 -9.56
CA ILE A 688 -1.26 -14.40 -8.16
C ILE A 688 -1.83 -15.57 -7.31
N PHE A 689 -2.86 -16.26 -7.80
CA PHE A 689 -3.37 -17.49 -7.17
C PHE A 689 -2.25 -18.53 -7.03
N ALA A 690 -1.45 -18.73 -8.06
CA ALA A 690 -0.32 -19.66 -8.05
C ALA A 690 0.71 -19.32 -6.97
N ALA A 691 1.10 -18.05 -6.84
CA ALA A 691 2.01 -17.58 -5.81
C ALA A 691 1.46 -17.75 -4.39
N THR A 692 0.17 -17.52 -4.19
CA THR A 692 -0.52 -17.78 -2.93
C THR A 692 -0.50 -19.28 -2.62
N MET A 693 -0.94 -20.09 -3.56
CA MET A 693 -1.11 -21.54 -3.39
C MET A 693 0.23 -22.26 -3.17
N SER A 694 1.33 -21.85 -3.82
CA SER A 694 2.67 -22.43 -3.62
C SER A 694 3.17 -22.20 -2.19
N THR A 695 2.98 -21.00 -1.65
CA THR A 695 3.37 -20.71 -0.27
C THR A 695 2.52 -21.49 0.73
N ILE A 696 1.20 -21.56 0.52
CA ILE A 696 0.29 -22.26 1.43
C ILE A 696 0.53 -23.77 1.42
N SER A 697 0.69 -24.38 0.25
CA SER A 697 0.93 -25.83 0.13
C SER A 697 2.23 -26.25 0.83
N SER A 698 3.26 -25.41 0.70
CA SER A 698 4.53 -25.61 1.38
C SER A 698 4.42 -25.47 2.90
N ASN A 699 3.67 -24.50 3.38
CA ASN A 699 3.42 -24.30 4.81
C ASN A 699 2.60 -25.47 5.39
N ILE A 700 1.50 -25.88 4.73
CA ILE A 700 0.68 -27.03 5.12
C ILE A 700 1.53 -28.29 5.24
N ASN A 701 2.31 -28.61 4.21
CA ASN A 701 3.13 -29.82 4.17
C ASN A 701 4.22 -29.80 5.26
N SER A 702 4.83 -28.64 5.53
CA SER A 702 5.88 -28.50 6.54
C SER A 702 5.33 -28.58 7.95
N VAL A 703 4.16 -27.97 8.23
CA VAL A 703 3.45 -28.09 9.52
C VAL A 703 3.02 -29.55 9.75
N ALA A 704 2.48 -30.21 8.73
CA ALA A 704 2.09 -31.61 8.80
C ALA A 704 3.31 -32.51 9.09
N THR A 705 4.45 -32.24 8.46
CA THR A 705 5.70 -32.97 8.70
C THR A 705 6.20 -32.73 10.13
N ALA A 706 6.31 -31.47 10.57
CA ALA A 706 6.73 -31.14 11.92
C ALA A 706 5.81 -31.77 12.98
N PHE A 707 4.49 -31.61 12.84
CA PHE A 707 3.54 -32.22 13.76
C PHE A 707 3.67 -33.74 13.81
N THR A 708 3.71 -34.41 12.66
CA THR A 708 3.76 -35.88 12.58
C THR A 708 5.08 -36.43 13.14
N ILE A 709 6.19 -35.81 12.83
CA ILE A 709 7.53 -36.32 13.20
C ILE A 709 7.92 -35.87 14.60
N ASP A 710 7.69 -34.62 14.97
CA ASP A 710 8.17 -34.05 16.23
C ASP A 710 7.25 -34.37 17.40
N PHE A 711 5.93 -34.47 17.16
CA PHE A 711 4.95 -34.77 18.23
C PHE A 711 4.44 -36.21 18.13
N TRP A 712 3.77 -36.59 17.05
CA TRP A 712 3.09 -37.89 17.01
C TRP A 712 4.08 -39.05 17.07
N LYS A 713 5.05 -39.13 16.18
CA LYS A 713 6.05 -40.22 16.14
C LYS A 713 6.92 -40.25 17.39
N ARG A 714 7.22 -39.07 17.96
CA ARG A 714 8.07 -38.94 19.16
C ARG A 714 7.42 -39.54 20.39
N PHE A 715 6.09 -39.39 20.55
CA PHE A 715 5.36 -39.94 21.71
C PHE A 715 4.75 -41.33 21.47
N ARG A 716 4.65 -41.78 20.22
CA ARG A 716 4.14 -43.12 19.84
C ARG A 716 5.16 -43.86 19.01
N THR A 717 6.11 -44.53 19.68
CA THR A 717 7.27 -45.21 19.05
C THR A 717 6.90 -46.42 18.20
N SER A 718 5.70 -47.03 18.35
CA SER A 718 5.24 -48.23 17.61
C SER A 718 4.35 -47.89 16.42
N THR A 719 4.54 -46.76 15.76
CA THR A 719 3.68 -46.28 14.64
C THR A 719 4.14 -46.92 13.31
N THR A 720 3.19 -47.46 12.54
CA THR A 720 3.50 -47.98 11.18
C THR A 720 3.56 -46.84 10.17
N ASP A 721 4.27 -47.05 9.05
CA ASP A 721 4.39 -46.06 7.98
C ASP A 721 3.04 -45.60 7.44
N SER A 722 2.07 -46.50 7.27
CA SER A 722 0.71 -46.19 6.86
C SER A 722 0.00 -45.25 7.85
N THR A 723 0.18 -45.49 9.15
CA THR A 723 -0.40 -44.63 10.18
C THR A 723 0.23 -43.24 10.15
N LEU A 724 1.55 -43.11 9.92
CA LEU A 724 2.22 -41.81 9.78
C LEU A 724 1.67 -41.00 8.61
N VAL A 725 1.42 -41.61 7.45
CA VAL A 725 0.82 -40.96 6.28
C VAL A 725 -0.61 -40.47 6.60
N VAL A 726 -1.43 -41.31 7.26
CA VAL A 726 -2.78 -40.93 7.67
C VAL A 726 -2.76 -39.74 8.63
N VAL A 727 -1.89 -39.76 9.63
CA VAL A 727 -1.71 -38.63 10.59
C VAL A 727 -1.26 -37.38 9.87
N ALA A 728 -0.30 -37.48 8.94
CA ALA A 728 0.19 -36.36 8.16
C ALA A 728 -0.92 -35.74 7.29
N ARG A 729 -1.73 -36.56 6.62
CA ARG A 729 -2.88 -36.06 5.84
C ARG A 729 -3.90 -35.33 6.72
N TRP A 730 -4.24 -35.86 7.89
CA TRP A 730 -5.11 -35.16 8.84
C TRP A 730 -4.47 -33.89 9.37
N ALA A 731 -3.18 -33.89 9.69
CA ALA A 731 -2.46 -32.70 10.12
C ALA A 731 -2.46 -31.63 9.00
N SER A 732 -2.32 -32.02 7.72
CA SER A 732 -2.43 -31.12 6.57
C SER A 732 -3.81 -30.48 6.48
N VAL A 733 -4.88 -31.30 6.58
CA VAL A 733 -6.27 -30.80 6.54
C VAL A 733 -6.52 -29.85 7.71
N VAL A 734 -6.17 -30.25 8.94
CA VAL A 734 -6.45 -29.45 10.15
C VAL A 734 -5.68 -28.13 10.11
N SER A 735 -4.38 -28.14 9.84
CA SER A 735 -3.57 -26.92 9.78
C SER A 735 -4.01 -25.98 8.65
N GLY A 736 -4.30 -26.54 7.47
CA GLY A 736 -4.83 -25.77 6.33
C GLY A 736 -6.20 -25.16 6.64
N MET A 737 -7.10 -25.90 7.28
CA MET A 737 -8.42 -25.40 7.68
C MET A 737 -8.31 -24.31 8.77
N ILE A 738 -7.41 -24.46 9.73
CA ILE A 738 -7.18 -23.38 10.73
C ILE A 738 -6.68 -22.12 10.04
N GLY A 739 -5.71 -22.22 9.12
CA GLY A 739 -5.22 -21.09 8.35
C GLY A 739 -6.31 -20.43 7.50
N LEU A 740 -7.16 -21.24 6.84
CA LEU A 740 -8.30 -20.77 6.04
C LEU A 740 -9.35 -20.04 6.92
N LEU A 741 -9.74 -20.64 8.04
CA LEU A 741 -10.72 -20.04 8.96
C LEU A 741 -10.19 -18.74 9.57
N LEU A 742 -8.91 -18.69 9.91
CA LEU A 742 -8.28 -17.49 10.40
C LEU A 742 -8.26 -16.38 9.33
N ALA A 743 -8.00 -16.71 8.05
CA ALA A 743 -8.06 -15.75 6.94
C ALA A 743 -9.49 -15.21 6.72
N LEU A 744 -10.51 -16.09 6.79
CA LEU A 744 -11.91 -15.67 6.72
C LEU A 744 -12.31 -14.78 7.91
N PHE A 745 -11.81 -15.09 9.11
CA PHE A 745 -12.02 -14.25 10.29
C PHE A 745 -11.36 -12.87 10.11
N MET A 746 -10.12 -12.81 9.61
CA MET A 746 -9.44 -11.56 9.29
C MET A 746 -10.24 -10.71 8.29
N ALA A 747 -10.93 -11.32 7.34
CA ALA A 747 -11.76 -10.62 6.36
C ALA A 747 -13.06 -10.03 6.94
N THR A 748 -13.46 -10.41 8.17
CA THR A 748 -14.67 -9.84 8.85
C THR A 748 -14.38 -8.58 9.65
N TRP A 749 -13.11 -8.26 9.91
CA TRP A 749 -12.70 -7.14 10.73
C TRP A 749 -11.98 -6.09 9.89
N ASP A 750 -12.10 -4.82 10.28
CA ASP A 750 -11.25 -3.74 9.75
C ASP A 750 -9.89 -3.79 10.48
N ILE A 751 -8.93 -4.55 9.86
CA ILE A 751 -7.74 -5.04 10.55
C ILE A 751 -6.47 -4.29 10.14
N GLN A 752 -6.53 -3.07 9.62
CA GLN A 752 -5.28 -2.37 9.24
C GLN A 752 -4.28 -2.28 10.41
N SER A 753 -4.74 -1.97 11.62
CA SER A 753 -3.89 -1.95 12.83
C SER A 753 -3.47 -3.34 13.32
N PHE A 754 -4.29 -4.38 13.07
CA PHE A 754 -3.99 -5.75 13.48
C PHE A 754 -2.95 -6.41 12.56
N LEU A 755 -2.89 -6.03 11.28
CA LEU A 755 -1.86 -6.48 10.34
C LEU A 755 -0.47 -5.99 10.73
N ASP A 756 -0.35 -4.76 11.17
CA ASP A 756 0.92 -4.22 11.66
C ASP A 756 1.37 -4.97 12.91
N PHE A 757 0.48 -5.18 13.87
CA PHE A 757 0.75 -6.02 15.04
C PHE A 757 1.14 -7.46 14.68
N PHE A 758 0.47 -8.06 13.68
CA PHE A 758 0.79 -9.42 13.24
C PHE A 758 2.15 -9.51 12.55
N ASN A 759 2.47 -8.59 11.64
CA ASN A 759 3.78 -8.57 10.98
C ASN A 759 4.91 -8.39 11.98
N GLU A 760 4.69 -7.58 12.99
CA GLU A 760 5.60 -7.36 14.10
C GLU A 760 5.76 -8.64 14.96
N ALA A 761 4.66 -9.25 15.38
CA ALA A 761 4.67 -10.51 16.14
C ALA A 761 5.32 -11.67 15.38
N LEU A 762 5.13 -11.74 14.04
CA LEU A 762 5.77 -12.72 13.18
C LEU A 762 7.28 -12.50 13.06
N GLY A 763 7.72 -11.25 12.93
CA GLY A 763 9.14 -10.89 12.95
C GLY A 763 9.82 -11.30 14.26
N LEU A 764 9.10 -11.11 15.38
CA LEU A 764 9.54 -11.49 16.71
C LEU A 764 9.79 -13.02 16.85
N LEU A 765 8.94 -13.88 16.30
CA LEU A 765 9.02 -15.33 16.50
C LEU A 765 10.15 -16.03 15.73
N THR A 766 10.75 -15.38 14.73
CA THR A 766 11.71 -16.04 13.81
C THR A 766 13.17 -15.76 14.16
N SER A 767 13.48 -14.62 14.77
CA SER A 767 14.84 -14.17 15.03
C SER A 767 15.63 -15.10 15.96
N GLY A 768 15.02 -15.56 17.04
CA GLY A 768 15.61 -16.48 17.98
C GLY A 768 15.80 -17.89 17.46
N LEU A 769 14.92 -18.38 16.56
CA LEU A 769 15.10 -19.69 15.94
C LEU A 769 16.40 -19.75 15.13
N GLY A 770 16.73 -18.71 14.36
CA GLY A 770 18.01 -18.63 13.66
C GLY A 770 19.21 -18.69 14.60
N GLY A 771 19.13 -18.01 15.76
CA GLY A 771 20.12 -18.07 16.83
C GLY A 771 20.30 -19.48 17.38
N LEU A 772 19.20 -20.22 17.66
CA LEU A 772 19.26 -21.62 18.13
C LEU A 772 19.97 -22.54 17.13
N PHE A 773 19.64 -22.45 15.83
CA PHE A 773 20.30 -23.25 14.79
C PHE A 773 21.76 -22.89 14.61
N PHE A 774 22.12 -21.60 14.68
CA PHE A 774 23.52 -21.19 14.65
C PHE A 774 24.30 -21.78 15.82
N ILE A 775 23.77 -21.68 17.04
CA ILE A 775 24.39 -22.27 18.27
C ILE A 775 24.52 -23.79 18.12
N ALA A 776 23.49 -24.46 17.59
CA ALA A 776 23.50 -25.92 17.41
C ALA A 776 24.61 -26.39 16.49
N VAL A 777 24.88 -25.69 15.38
CA VAL A 777 25.87 -26.06 14.38
C VAL A 777 27.29 -25.65 14.80
N PHE A 778 27.49 -24.43 15.29
CA PHE A 778 28.82 -23.86 15.49
C PHE A 778 29.31 -23.86 16.93
N MET A 779 28.43 -23.85 17.94
CA MET A 779 28.82 -23.67 19.35
C MET A 779 28.68 -24.97 20.17
N LYS A 780 29.50 -25.97 19.88
CA LYS A 780 29.45 -27.34 20.44
C LYS A 780 29.48 -27.40 21.98
N ARG A 781 30.03 -26.39 22.66
CA ARG A 781 30.18 -26.34 24.13
C ARG A 781 28.96 -25.73 24.84
N VAL A 782 28.05 -25.03 24.11
CA VAL A 782 26.86 -24.42 24.66
C VAL A 782 25.85 -25.49 25.09
N LYS A 783 25.36 -25.42 26.32
CA LYS A 783 24.34 -26.33 26.86
C LYS A 783 22.95 -25.85 26.50
N GLY A 784 21.97 -26.77 26.53
CA GLY A 784 20.57 -26.46 26.11
C GLY A 784 19.91 -25.33 26.89
N TYR A 785 20.14 -25.23 28.22
CA TYR A 785 19.59 -24.11 29.00
C TYR A 785 20.17 -22.74 28.59
N ALA A 786 21.46 -22.69 28.26
CA ALA A 786 22.09 -21.45 27.80
C ALA A 786 21.61 -21.05 26.40
N ALA A 787 21.37 -22.02 25.51
CA ALA A 787 20.80 -21.78 24.19
C ALA A 787 19.36 -21.24 24.30
N LEU A 788 18.53 -21.81 25.19
CA LEU A 788 17.17 -21.33 25.45
C LEU A 788 17.14 -19.94 26.09
N ALA A 789 18.02 -19.67 27.06
CA ALA A 789 18.15 -18.35 27.66
C ALA A 789 18.58 -17.30 26.60
N GLY A 790 19.50 -17.68 25.71
CA GLY A 790 19.88 -16.84 24.56
C GLY A 790 18.70 -16.57 23.62
N PHE A 791 17.91 -17.59 23.30
CA PHE A 791 16.69 -17.44 22.50
C PHE A 791 15.74 -16.42 23.13
N VAL A 792 15.36 -16.60 24.41
CA VAL A 792 14.46 -15.71 25.14
C VAL A 792 15.00 -14.27 25.22
N ALA A 793 16.31 -14.10 25.45
CA ALA A 793 16.94 -12.79 25.48
C ALA A 793 16.90 -12.11 24.11
N GLY A 794 17.13 -12.85 23.01
CA GLY A 794 17.03 -12.34 21.64
C GLY A 794 15.65 -11.81 21.34
N GLU A 795 14.59 -12.60 21.63
CA GLU A 795 13.19 -12.19 21.41
C GLU A 795 12.80 -11.00 22.29
N ALA A 796 13.21 -10.96 23.54
CA ALA A 796 12.92 -9.84 24.44
C ALA A 796 13.54 -8.51 23.95
N VAL A 797 14.78 -8.56 23.41
CA VAL A 797 15.43 -7.36 22.86
C VAL A 797 14.76 -6.92 21.57
N VAL A 798 14.35 -7.83 20.70
CA VAL A 798 13.62 -7.49 19.47
C VAL A 798 12.26 -6.87 19.80
N PHE A 799 11.53 -7.44 20.76
CA PHE A 799 10.27 -6.86 21.25
C PHE A 799 10.47 -5.45 21.84
N TRP A 800 11.54 -5.25 22.63
CA TRP A 800 11.87 -3.93 23.14
C TRP A 800 12.22 -2.95 22.00
N MET A 801 12.94 -3.41 20.97
CA MET A 801 13.28 -2.56 19.81
C MET A 801 12.02 -2.15 19.03
N SER A 802 11.06 -3.05 18.84
CA SER A 802 9.85 -2.74 18.07
C SER A 802 8.98 -1.68 18.76
N GLU A 803 8.87 -1.74 20.10
CA GLU A 803 8.01 -0.83 20.87
C GLU A 803 8.66 0.52 21.19
N TYR A 804 9.98 0.54 21.39
CA TYR A 804 10.66 1.71 21.96
C TYR A 804 11.70 2.37 21.04
N THR A 805 11.87 1.89 19.81
CA THR A 805 12.84 2.48 18.90
C THR A 805 12.26 2.66 17.49
N ASP A 806 12.76 3.66 16.75
CA ASP A 806 12.45 3.87 15.33
C ASP A 806 13.32 2.98 14.40
N ALA A 807 13.89 1.88 14.90
CA ALA A 807 14.77 1.02 14.12
C ALA A 807 14.01 0.30 13.00
N ASN A 808 14.60 0.24 11.81
CA ASN A 808 14.00 -0.46 10.70
C ASN A 808 13.83 -1.96 11.01
N PHE A 809 12.66 -2.52 10.75
CA PHE A 809 12.31 -3.92 11.03
C PHE A 809 13.28 -4.94 10.44
N LEU A 810 13.99 -4.60 9.36
CA LEU A 810 15.00 -5.47 8.76
C LEU A 810 16.15 -5.80 9.74
N LEU A 811 16.45 -4.93 10.69
CA LEU A 811 17.49 -5.15 11.70
C LEU A 811 17.06 -6.10 12.82
N PHE A 812 15.78 -6.39 12.98
CA PHE A 812 15.25 -7.23 14.07
C PHE A 812 15.86 -8.64 14.03
N GLY A 813 15.87 -9.27 12.84
CA GLY A 813 16.49 -10.59 12.66
C GLY A 813 17.97 -10.61 13.01
N ALA A 814 18.73 -9.60 12.59
CA ALA A 814 20.17 -9.49 12.90
C ALA A 814 20.43 -9.30 14.40
N THR A 815 19.67 -8.41 15.03
CA THR A 815 19.83 -8.09 16.46
C THR A 815 19.41 -9.28 17.34
N GLY A 816 18.23 -9.88 17.06
CA GLY A 816 17.73 -11.02 17.82
C GLY A 816 18.69 -12.23 17.76
N MET A 817 19.19 -12.54 16.54
CA MET A 817 20.16 -13.61 16.37
C MET A 817 21.48 -13.30 17.08
N ALA A 818 22.00 -12.08 16.98
CA ALA A 818 23.25 -11.67 17.63
C ALA A 818 23.13 -11.73 19.16
N VAL A 819 22.06 -11.20 19.73
CA VAL A 819 21.79 -11.24 21.20
C VAL A 819 21.63 -12.68 21.66
N SER A 820 20.91 -13.54 20.92
CA SER A 820 20.77 -14.96 21.24
C SER A 820 22.13 -15.66 21.34
N ILE A 821 23.00 -15.45 20.35
CA ILE A 821 24.35 -16.05 20.29
C ILE A 821 25.23 -15.55 21.42
N VAL A 822 25.29 -14.24 21.65
CA VAL A 822 26.12 -13.62 22.68
C VAL A 822 25.69 -14.06 24.07
N THR A 823 24.41 -14.05 24.37
CA THR A 823 23.87 -14.46 25.67
C THR A 823 24.16 -15.94 25.95
N ALA A 824 23.92 -16.80 24.93
CA ALA A 824 24.23 -18.23 25.08
C ALA A 824 25.74 -18.50 25.29
N TRP A 825 26.58 -17.73 24.62
CA TRP A 825 28.05 -17.80 24.77
C TRP A 825 28.48 -17.37 26.19
N LEU A 826 27.98 -16.22 26.67
CA LEU A 826 28.28 -15.70 28.01
C LEU A 826 27.89 -16.70 29.12
N LEU A 827 26.68 -17.26 29.04
CA LEU A 827 26.19 -18.27 30.00
C LEU A 827 26.97 -19.60 29.93
N SER A 828 27.76 -19.79 28.89
CA SER A 828 28.57 -21.01 28.68
C SER A 828 30.04 -20.82 29.03
N LEU A 829 30.48 -19.64 29.41
CA LEU A 829 31.89 -19.36 29.73
C LEU A 829 32.48 -20.30 30.79
N ASP A 830 31.73 -20.63 31.86
CA ASP A 830 32.11 -21.60 32.86
C ASP A 830 32.46 -22.97 32.26
N SER A 831 31.81 -23.38 31.18
CA SER A 831 32.09 -24.64 30.48
C SER A 831 33.32 -24.58 29.59
N TYR A 832 33.77 -23.39 29.22
CA TYR A 832 35.02 -23.15 28.49
C TYR A 832 36.23 -23.18 29.43
N PHE A 833 36.10 -22.59 30.66
CA PHE A 833 37.22 -22.48 31.63
C PHE A 833 37.44 -23.75 32.43
N ARG A 834 36.44 -24.61 32.65
CA ARG A 834 36.57 -25.87 33.39
C ARG A 834 37.29 -27.01 32.61
N LYS A 835 37.61 -26.85 31.34
CA LYS A 835 38.27 -27.82 30.47
C LYS A 835 39.60 -27.34 29.89
N SER A 836 40.12 -26.19 30.27
CA SER A 836 41.50 -25.76 30.10
C SER A 836 42.23 -26.07 31.40
#